data_e9ac8b7986736d04e649a970ac9c39fe
#
_entry.id   e9ac8b7986736d04e649a970ac9c39fe
#
_cell.length_a   1.000
_cell.length_b   1.000
_cell.length_c   1.000
_cell.angle_alpha   90.00
_cell.angle_beta   90.00
_cell.angle_gamma   90.00
#
_symmetry.space_group_name_H-M   'P 1'
#
loop_
_entity.id
_entity.type
_entity.pdbx_description
1 polymer ?
#
loop_
_entity_poly.entity_id
_entity_poly.type
_entity_poly.pdbx_seq_one_letter_code
_entity_poly.pdbx_strand_id
1 'polypeptide(L)'
;MEQKSKYDIEIENFRHNFRSIKNKRIAIYGMGRRSATLLPGITDFNITGILDRDESNVGKELCGIKVISIKNVENCVDAIIINSDPSNYEIIYKRIANDVTVPVYYADGRIAALSDKDTRYEQNEYWKSSYQELKDKIDKADIVSFDIFDTLIMRKVFSPEDVFRLLGEKVRAELKLDCEIASIRAQAAQCGAYATINEIYGYIKKCTNLTDKNISDIMKMEKDTDIDLCIVRRDIADLYEYCLTCGVTVPDDEHIWISCEKKADKVSGSLWEKYFKLVGKGNKCLHIGDNKTCDVKNPVRYGIDSYYVMGAKDMLMNSSMAELASDVNTVSDSICLGLVASKLFNSPFALCSTKGKVSFDDSESYGYCVYGPLLEKFLIWLYYKSRKDEIDKLLFFARDGYFLEKDYTMVAELLDDGSKQEWCYLPISRRLIYIATMENEDDFNRVVAFPYVGTFADYMKSRFEIIVTDETSEYNDRQINAVGDSKNILKWIQPYKDKIMKQAKKERKNYLAYLTSDGDMKKELSYGTVDLGYYGTNQYYLQRLTGIKTKGYCFYACLSKDNVYINEISMDGCFQYGDDYMAEKSFARKKNMYIETFITAPHGMIRYIDNQGKMICKLDGKSQEYFDIKEKVNCGAVDFIADYINIYKAVLVVNNNEYIKLMQDRRESLEDNLFYNMLNGMCNVSKDILEGFYFDNDFVGGKEIQLEI
;
A
#
# COMPACT_ATOMS: atom_id res chain seq x y z
N MET A 1 -14.59 -40.61 -6.10
CA MET A 1 -14.86 -39.59 -5.05
C MET A 1 -15.06 -38.30 -5.80
N GLU A 2 -16.25 -37.73 -5.78
CA GLU A 2 -16.51 -36.42 -6.36
C GLU A 2 -15.63 -35.41 -5.63
N GLN A 3 -14.92 -34.60 -6.37
CA GLN A 3 -14.04 -33.56 -5.83
C GLN A 3 -14.94 -32.50 -5.21
N LYS A 4 -14.88 -32.33 -3.87
CA LYS A 4 -15.65 -31.31 -3.15
C LYS A 4 -15.33 -29.94 -3.69
N SER A 5 -16.33 -29.11 -3.92
CA SER A 5 -16.11 -27.73 -4.31
C SER A 5 -15.46 -26.94 -3.16
N LYS A 6 -14.80 -25.85 -3.47
CA LYS A 6 -14.24 -24.93 -2.45
C LYS A 6 -15.30 -24.48 -1.43
N TYR A 7 -16.53 -24.30 -1.88
CA TYR A 7 -17.66 -23.90 -1.04
C TYR A 7 -18.11 -24.99 -0.07
N ASP A 8 -18.07 -26.26 -0.49
CA ASP A 8 -18.39 -27.39 0.40
C ASP A 8 -17.38 -27.48 1.54
N ILE A 9 -16.11 -27.21 1.24
CA ILE A 9 -15.04 -27.18 2.24
C ILE A 9 -15.24 -26.01 3.21
N GLU A 10 -15.59 -24.81 2.73
CA GLU A 10 -15.86 -23.65 3.58
C GLU A 10 -17.05 -23.91 4.52
N ILE A 11 -18.14 -24.54 4.04
CA ILE A 11 -19.29 -24.92 4.85
C ILE A 11 -18.91 -25.95 5.92
N GLU A 12 -18.14 -26.97 5.57
CA GLU A 12 -17.68 -27.99 6.53
C GLU A 12 -16.78 -27.38 7.61
N ASN A 13 -15.86 -26.52 7.23
CA ASN A 13 -14.98 -25.78 8.17
C ASN A 13 -15.82 -24.91 9.12
N PHE A 14 -16.78 -24.17 8.60
CA PHE A 14 -17.68 -23.36 9.42
C PHE A 14 -18.44 -24.22 10.43
N ARG A 15 -19.03 -25.34 9.99
CA ARG A 15 -19.74 -26.30 10.85
C ARG A 15 -18.84 -26.87 11.94
N HIS A 16 -17.59 -27.18 11.60
CA HIS A 16 -16.60 -27.68 12.56
C HIS A 16 -16.25 -26.61 13.61
N ASN A 17 -15.92 -25.41 13.17
CA ASN A 17 -15.44 -24.32 14.01
C ASN A 17 -16.51 -23.82 15.00
N PHE A 18 -17.77 -23.77 14.58
CA PHE A 18 -18.86 -23.19 15.36
C PHE A 18 -19.85 -24.20 15.97
N ARG A 19 -19.49 -25.48 15.97
CA ARG A 19 -20.33 -26.55 16.53
C ARG A 19 -20.79 -26.26 17.96
N SER A 20 -19.95 -25.66 18.79
CA SER A 20 -20.21 -25.37 20.20
C SER A 20 -21.22 -24.26 20.43
N ILE A 21 -21.39 -23.34 19.46
CA ILE A 21 -22.33 -22.21 19.55
C ILE A 21 -23.51 -22.33 18.59
N LYS A 22 -23.67 -23.46 17.94
CA LYS A 22 -24.69 -23.69 16.91
C LYS A 22 -26.11 -23.31 17.32
N ASN A 23 -26.47 -23.51 18.60
CA ASN A 23 -27.78 -23.20 19.15
C ASN A 23 -27.93 -21.77 19.71
N LYS A 24 -26.84 -21.00 19.77
CA LYS A 24 -26.87 -19.59 20.15
C LYS A 24 -27.47 -18.76 19.03
N ARG A 25 -28.04 -17.60 19.38
CA ARG A 25 -28.49 -16.62 18.39
C ARG A 25 -27.25 -15.99 17.76
N ILE A 26 -27.03 -16.20 16.47
CA ILE A 26 -25.83 -15.78 15.77
C ILE A 26 -26.18 -14.74 14.72
N ALA A 27 -25.43 -13.64 14.65
CA ALA A 27 -25.42 -12.77 13.49
C ALA A 27 -24.19 -13.06 12.60
N ILE A 28 -24.40 -13.05 11.30
CA ILE A 28 -23.33 -13.09 10.32
C ILE A 28 -23.04 -11.67 9.85
N TYR A 29 -21.81 -11.22 10.00
CA TYR A 29 -21.38 -9.92 9.45
C TYR A 29 -20.93 -10.07 8.01
N GLY A 30 -21.57 -9.33 7.12
CA GLY A 30 -21.35 -9.27 5.68
C GLY A 30 -22.53 -9.76 4.86
N MET A 31 -23.15 -8.87 4.10
CA MET A 31 -24.26 -9.20 3.18
C MET A 31 -23.79 -9.68 1.80
N GLY A 32 -22.51 -9.96 1.64
CA GLY A 32 -21.90 -10.29 0.36
C GLY A 32 -22.03 -11.77 -0.06
N ARG A 33 -21.36 -12.08 -1.17
CA ARG A 33 -21.35 -13.41 -1.80
C ARG A 33 -21.01 -14.55 -0.84
N ARG A 34 -20.03 -14.38 0.05
CA ARG A 34 -19.62 -15.44 0.99
C ARG A 34 -20.77 -15.85 1.90
N SER A 35 -21.51 -14.89 2.43
CA SER A 35 -22.68 -15.18 3.27
C SER A 35 -23.81 -15.79 2.46
N ALA A 36 -24.07 -15.31 1.25
CA ALA A 36 -25.06 -15.87 0.36
C ALA A 36 -24.77 -17.34 -0.01
N THR A 37 -23.51 -17.72 -0.09
CA THR A 37 -23.08 -19.11 -0.38
C THR A 37 -23.09 -19.96 0.89
N LEU A 38 -22.71 -19.40 2.04
CA LEU A 38 -22.62 -20.11 3.32
C LEU A 38 -24.01 -20.46 3.89
N LEU A 39 -24.92 -19.47 3.93
CA LEU A 39 -26.20 -19.57 4.64
C LEU A 39 -27.06 -20.77 4.22
N PRO A 40 -27.20 -21.10 2.94
CA PRO A 40 -27.94 -22.31 2.53
C PRO A 40 -27.32 -23.61 3.04
N GLY A 41 -26.02 -23.62 3.30
CA GLY A 41 -25.30 -24.79 3.80
C GLY A 41 -25.31 -24.96 5.32
N ILE A 42 -25.82 -23.99 6.10
CA ILE A 42 -25.79 -23.97 7.58
C ILE A 42 -27.18 -23.77 8.19
N THR A 43 -28.21 -24.23 7.54
CA THR A 43 -29.63 -24.09 7.98
C THR A 43 -29.94 -24.70 9.35
N ASP A 44 -29.06 -25.55 9.86
CA ASP A 44 -29.13 -26.14 11.20
C ASP A 44 -28.52 -25.27 12.29
N PHE A 45 -27.94 -24.11 11.93
CA PHE A 45 -27.48 -23.09 12.88
C PHE A 45 -28.57 -22.05 13.14
N ASN A 46 -28.62 -21.53 14.36
CA ASN A 46 -29.60 -20.51 14.73
C ASN A 46 -29.11 -19.11 14.29
N ILE A 47 -29.15 -18.84 12.99
CA ILE A 47 -28.77 -17.52 12.44
C ILE A 47 -29.96 -16.60 12.54
N THR A 48 -29.90 -15.60 13.42
CA THR A 48 -30.99 -14.68 13.74
C THR A 48 -30.90 -13.31 13.06
N GLY A 49 -29.76 -13.00 12.41
CA GLY A 49 -29.60 -11.75 11.70
C GLY A 49 -28.35 -11.70 10.85
N ILE A 50 -28.34 -10.74 9.94
CA ILE A 50 -27.17 -10.36 9.15
C ILE A 50 -26.81 -8.94 9.56
N LEU A 51 -25.53 -8.65 9.69
CA LEU A 51 -24.99 -7.31 9.87
C LEU A 51 -24.31 -6.86 8.60
N ASP A 52 -24.50 -5.61 8.25
CA ASP A 52 -23.84 -5.03 7.10
C ASP A 52 -23.27 -3.65 7.47
N ARG A 53 -22.22 -3.24 6.79
CA ARG A 53 -21.66 -1.91 6.96
C ARG A 53 -22.64 -0.82 6.56
N ASP A 54 -23.40 -1.09 5.49
CA ASP A 54 -24.37 -0.15 4.97
C ASP A 54 -25.70 -0.25 5.73
N GLU A 55 -25.93 0.71 6.62
CA GLU A 55 -27.18 0.83 7.39
C GLU A 55 -28.43 0.92 6.50
N SER A 56 -28.31 1.33 5.23
CA SER A 56 -29.43 1.34 4.28
C SER A 56 -29.91 -0.08 3.88
N ASN A 57 -29.12 -1.10 4.22
CA ASN A 57 -29.48 -2.49 4.05
C ASN A 57 -30.33 -3.05 5.20
N VAL A 58 -30.46 -2.33 6.32
CA VAL A 58 -31.29 -2.76 7.45
C VAL A 58 -32.74 -2.98 7.02
N GLY A 59 -33.27 -4.13 7.37
CA GLY A 59 -34.62 -4.57 6.97
C GLY A 59 -34.68 -5.36 5.65
N LYS A 60 -33.64 -5.33 4.82
CA LYS A 60 -33.52 -6.24 3.65
C LYS A 60 -33.25 -7.66 4.12
N GLU A 61 -33.36 -8.61 3.20
CA GLU A 61 -33.16 -10.03 3.52
C GLU A 61 -32.08 -10.63 2.59
N LEU A 62 -31.29 -11.54 3.15
CA LEU A 62 -30.41 -12.42 2.40
C LEU A 62 -30.69 -13.86 2.78
N CYS A 63 -31.04 -14.72 1.81
CA CYS A 63 -31.42 -16.10 2.06
C CYS A 63 -32.52 -16.27 3.11
N GLY A 64 -33.48 -15.32 3.16
CA GLY A 64 -34.59 -15.33 4.13
C GLY A 64 -34.23 -14.84 5.54
N ILE A 65 -33.02 -14.34 5.76
CA ILE A 65 -32.57 -13.80 7.04
C ILE A 65 -32.47 -12.26 6.94
N LYS A 66 -33.07 -11.55 7.89
CA LYS A 66 -33.10 -10.07 7.90
C LYS A 66 -31.76 -9.45 8.24
N VAL A 67 -31.45 -8.35 7.59
CA VAL A 67 -30.36 -7.46 7.98
C VAL A 67 -30.84 -6.62 9.18
N ILE A 68 -30.07 -6.68 10.26
CA ILE A 68 -30.34 -5.97 11.52
C ILE A 68 -29.29 -4.87 11.73
N SER A 69 -29.67 -3.80 12.45
CA SER A 69 -28.73 -2.73 12.78
C SER A 69 -27.76 -3.17 13.87
N ILE A 70 -26.50 -2.77 13.72
CA ILE A 70 -25.45 -2.99 14.73
C ILE A 70 -25.84 -2.39 16.09
N LYS A 71 -26.56 -1.28 16.11
CA LYS A 71 -27.00 -0.58 17.33
C LYS A 71 -27.97 -1.40 18.20
N ASN A 72 -28.62 -2.37 17.61
CA ASN A 72 -29.61 -3.23 18.30
C ASN A 72 -29.13 -4.67 18.46
N VAL A 73 -27.90 -4.98 18.04
CA VAL A 73 -27.39 -6.34 17.93
C VAL A 73 -27.39 -7.10 19.25
N GLU A 74 -27.05 -6.44 20.36
CA GLU A 74 -26.96 -7.05 21.69
C GLU A 74 -28.28 -7.66 22.20
N ASN A 75 -29.40 -7.09 21.77
CA ASN A 75 -30.73 -7.61 22.12
C ASN A 75 -31.13 -8.82 21.25
N CYS A 76 -30.49 -9.00 20.10
CA CYS A 76 -30.90 -9.93 19.06
C CYS A 76 -30.00 -11.16 18.96
N VAL A 77 -28.75 -11.08 19.39
CA VAL A 77 -27.74 -12.12 19.18
C VAL A 77 -26.88 -12.40 20.41
N ASP A 78 -26.31 -13.58 20.49
CA ASP A 78 -25.38 -14.02 21.53
C ASP A 78 -23.93 -14.11 21.01
N ALA A 79 -23.76 -14.02 19.69
CA ALA A 79 -22.44 -14.01 19.04
C ALA A 79 -22.52 -13.42 17.63
N ILE A 80 -21.43 -12.82 17.19
CA ILE A 80 -21.25 -12.31 15.82
C ILE A 80 -20.14 -13.13 15.15
N ILE A 81 -20.33 -13.53 13.89
CA ILE A 81 -19.31 -14.17 13.07
C ILE A 81 -19.02 -13.28 11.85
N ILE A 82 -17.81 -12.78 11.73
CA ILE A 82 -17.35 -12.01 10.57
C ILE A 82 -17.07 -12.99 9.44
N ASN A 83 -17.98 -13.02 8.44
CA ASN A 83 -17.88 -13.88 7.27
C ASN A 83 -17.43 -13.08 6.04
N SER A 84 -16.18 -12.66 6.06
CA SER A 84 -15.54 -11.89 5.00
C SER A 84 -14.27 -12.60 4.50
N ASP A 85 -13.55 -11.98 3.59
CA ASP A 85 -12.19 -12.41 3.29
C ASP A 85 -11.31 -12.23 4.54
N PRO A 86 -10.40 -13.16 4.85
CA PRO A 86 -9.52 -13.03 6.02
C PRO A 86 -8.73 -11.73 6.07
N SER A 87 -8.41 -11.13 4.91
CA SER A 87 -7.75 -9.82 4.84
C SER A 87 -8.57 -8.67 5.45
N ASN A 88 -9.89 -8.82 5.54
CA ASN A 88 -10.80 -7.81 6.08
C ASN A 88 -11.14 -8.01 7.55
N TYR A 89 -10.77 -9.12 8.15
CA TYR A 89 -11.20 -9.49 9.50
C TYR A 89 -10.89 -8.41 10.53
N GLU A 90 -9.65 -7.94 10.58
CA GLU A 90 -9.23 -6.95 11.56
C GLU A 90 -9.88 -5.57 11.34
N ILE A 91 -10.04 -5.16 10.08
CA ILE A 91 -10.67 -3.87 9.74
C ILE A 91 -12.13 -3.90 10.12
N ILE A 92 -12.85 -4.99 9.82
CA ILE A 92 -14.25 -5.14 10.21
C ILE A 92 -14.38 -5.16 11.73
N TYR A 93 -13.54 -5.95 12.41
CA TYR A 93 -13.58 -6.01 13.86
C TYR A 93 -13.29 -4.66 14.52
N LYS A 94 -12.26 -3.94 14.10
CA LYS A 94 -11.97 -2.59 14.61
C LYS A 94 -13.14 -1.63 14.46
N ARG A 95 -13.89 -1.76 13.36
CA ARG A 95 -15.06 -0.90 13.10
C ARG A 95 -16.19 -1.14 14.07
N ILE A 96 -16.41 -2.39 14.51
CA ILE A 96 -17.55 -2.78 15.35
C ILE A 96 -17.18 -3.00 16.82
N ALA A 97 -15.90 -3.09 17.16
CA ALA A 97 -15.44 -3.48 18.49
C ALA A 97 -15.94 -2.59 19.63
N ASN A 98 -16.17 -1.30 19.34
CA ASN A 98 -16.71 -0.35 20.32
C ASN A 98 -18.24 -0.32 20.40
N ASP A 99 -18.91 -0.94 19.43
CA ASP A 99 -20.38 -0.93 19.31
C ASP A 99 -21.02 -2.23 19.81
N VAL A 100 -20.21 -3.26 20.16
CA VAL A 100 -20.70 -4.58 20.54
C VAL A 100 -19.99 -5.13 21.77
N THR A 101 -20.74 -5.77 22.67
CA THR A 101 -20.21 -6.46 23.85
C THR A 101 -20.29 -7.99 23.73
N VAL A 102 -21.04 -8.51 22.75
CA VAL A 102 -21.11 -9.95 22.49
C VAL A 102 -19.81 -10.48 21.85
N PRO A 103 -19.46 -11.75 22.08
CA PRO A 103 -18.29 -12.35 21.45
C PRO A 103 -18.35 -12.25 19.93
N VAL A 104 -17.25 -11.79 19.33
CA VAL A 104 -17.06 -11.73 17.88
C VAL A 104 -16.05 -12.79 17.47
N TYR A 105 -16.34 -13.49 16.42
CA TYR A 105 -15.48 -14.54 15.83
C TYR A 105 -15.19 -14.22 14.36
N TYR A 106 -14.05 -14.66 13.88
CA TYR A 106 -13.77 -14.74 12.44
C TYR A 106 -14.29 -16.08 11.90
N ALA A 107 -14.66 -16.16 10.63
CA ALA A 107 -15.21 -17.38 10.03
C ALA A 107 -14.26 -18.60 10.11
N ASP A 108 -12.97 -18.38 10.35
CA ASP A 108 -11.98 -19.43 10.61
C ASP A 108 -12.00 -20.00 12.04
N GLY A 109 -12.90 -19.52 12.90
CA GLY A 109 -13.11 -19.97 14.27
C GLY A 109 -12.31 -19.22 15.34
N ARG A 110 -11.38 -18.33 14.97
CA ARG A 110 -10.66 -17.51 15.93
C ARG A 110 -11.59 -16.48 16.57
N ILE A 111 -11.41 -16.26 17.88
CA ILE A 111 -12.06 -15.14 18.57
C ILE A 111 -11.41 -13.83 18.09
N ALA A 112 -12.24 -12.89 17.65
CA ALA A 112 -11.77 -11.58 17.31
C ALA A 112 -11.38 -10.85 18.62
N ALA A 113 -10.11 -10.51 18.71
CA ALA A 113 -9.57 -9.66 19.75
C ALA A 113 -8.75 -8.57 19.04
N LEU A 114 -8.74 -7.37 19.59
CA LEU A 114 -7.67 -6.44 19.25
C LEU A 114 -6.41 -7.18 19.69
N SER A 115 -5.51 -7.49 18.75
CA SER A 115 -4.26 -8.17 19.09
C SER A 115 -3.62 -7.43 20.25
N ASP A 116 -3.22 -8.14 21.32
CA ASP A 116 -2.30 -7.61 22.35
C ASP A 116 -0.97 -7.34 21.62
N LYS A 117 -0.93 -6.22 20.87
CA LYS A 117 0.35 -5.74 20.33
C LYS A 117 1.22 -5.40 21.52
N ASP A 118 2.47 -5.75 21.42
CA ASP A 118 3.48 -5.38 22.40
C ASP A 118 3.41 -3.89 22.70
N THR A 119 2.85 -3.51 23.84
CA THR A 119 2.68 -2.13 24.28
C THR A 119 3.85 -1.63 25.11
N ARG A 120 4.96 -2.39 25.17
CA ARG A 120 6.15 -1.97 25.94
C ARG A 120 6.70 -0.63 25.50
N TYR A 121 6.50 -0.25 24.23
CA TYR A 121 6.87 1.08 23.74
C TYR A 121 6.14 2.23 24.48
N GLU A 122 4.94 2.03 24.99
CA GLU A 122 4.18 3.04 25.74
C GLU A 122 4.83 3.42 27.06
N GLN A 123 5.71 2.55 27.60
CA GLN A 123 6.41 2.76 28.86
C GLN A 123 7.68 3.60 28.72
N ASN A 124 8.05 4.00 27.51
CA ASN A 124 9.23 4.83 27.30
C ASN A 124 9.01 6.22 27.90
N GLU A 125 9.84 6.59 28.86
CA GLU A 125 9.78 7.89 29.56
C GLU A 125 9.90 9.09 28.63
N TYR A 126 10.48 8.92 27.44
CA TYR A 126 10.59 9.98 26.44
C TYR A 126 9.24 10.54 26.00
N TRP A 127 8.20 9.73 25.99
CA TRP A 127 6.86 10.17 25.60
C TRP A 127 6.19 11.18 26.56
N LYS A 128 6.86 11.48 27.67
CA LYS A 128 6.46 12.56 28.58
C LYS A 128 7.03 13.92 28.20
N SER A 129 7.98 13.96 27.25
CA SER A 129 8.60 15.19 26.74
C SER A 129 7.60 16.04 25.95
N SER A 130 7.80 17.34 25.94
CA SER A 130 6.95 18.26 25.21
C SER A 130 7.71 19.44 24.62
N TYR A 131 7.18 20.00 23.54
CA TYR A 131 7.66 21.25 22.93
C TYR A 131 7.71 22.39 23.96
N GLN A 132 6.68 22.53 24.81
CA GLN A 132 6.60 23.58 25.81
C GLN A 132 7.68 23.43 26.88
N GLU A 133 7.94 22.21 27.34
CA GLU A 133 9.03 21.96 28.30
C GLU A 133 10.38 22.41 27.79
N LEU A 134 10.70 22.07 26.53
CA LEU A 134 11.94 22.50 25.90
C LEU A 134 12.00 24.02 25.74
N LYS A 135 10.92 24.65 25.30
CA LYS A 135 10.80 26.10 25.20
C LYS A 135 11.03 26.81 26.55
N ASP A 136 10.41 26.28 27.63
CA ASP A 136 10.62 26.84 28.98
C ASP A 136 12.06 26.71 29.51
N LYS A 137 12.82 25.72 29.03
CA LYS A 137 14.26 25.59 29.32
C LYS A 137 15.07 26.58 28.49
N ILE A 138 14.73 26.81 27.25
CA ILE A 138 15.35 27.81 26.36
C ILE A 138 15.17 29.20 26.97
N ASP A 139 13.98 29.54 27.43
CA ASP A 139 13.68 30.86 28.05
C ASP A 139 14.49 31.16 29.33
N LYS A 140 15.07 30.13 29.95
CA LYS A 140 15.90 30.26 31.18
C LYS A 140 17.38 30.22 30.89
N ALA A 141 17.78 29.94 29.66
CA ALA A 141 19.18 29.85 29.25
C ALA A 141 19.71 31.21 28.75
N ASP A 142 20.97 31.48 29.03
CA ASP A 142 21.68 32.64 28.47
C ASP A 142 22.28 32.28 27.11
N ILE A 143 22.65 31.01 26.91
CA ILE A 143 23.21 30.48 25.67
C ILE A 143 22.61 29.12 25.37
N VAL A 144 22.15 28.91 24.13
CA VAL A 144 21.60 27.64 23.64
C VAL A 144 22.46 27.14 22.48
N SER A 145 22.84 25.88 22.53
CA SER A 145 23.54 25.18 21.44
C SER A 145 22.78 23.94 21.01
N PHE A 146 22.87 23.63 19.72
CA PHE A 146 22.18 22.49 19.10
C PHE A 146 23.20 21.53 18.48
N ASP A 147 22.92 20.23 18.59
CA ASP A 147 23.50 19.28 17.67
C ASP A 147 22.83 19.43 16.29
N ILE A 148 23.47 18.92 15.24
CA ILE A 148 23.00 19.13 13.86
C ILE A 148 22.21 17.92 13.37
N PHE A 149 22.90 16.77 13.23
CA PHE A 149 22.30 15.57 12.66
C PHE A 149 21.37 14.90 13.66
N ASP A 150 20.23 14.40 13.15
CA ASP A 150 19.16 13.80 13.95
C ASP A 150 18.55 14.73 15.03
N THR A 151 19.04 15.97 15.11
CA THR A 151 18.56 17.05 15.97
C THR A 151 17.92 18.19 15.17
N LEU A 152 18.68 19.03 14.47
CA LEU A 152 18.17 20.10 13.59
C LEU A 152 17.72 19.56 12.23
N ILE A 153 18.48 18.62 11.70
CA ILE A 153 18.22 17.97 10.42
C ILE A 153 18.24 16.45 10.59
N MET A 154 17.54 15.77 9.72
CA MET A 154 17.55 14.32 9.62
C MET A 154 17.75 13.88 8.17
N ARG A 155 18.10 12.62 7.94
CA ARG A 155 18.30 12.07 6.61
C ARG A 155 17.13 11.18 6.19
N LYS A 156 16.81 11.23 4.89
CA LYS A 156 15.77 10.37 4.27
C LYS A 156 16.28 8.93 4.02
N VAL A 157 17.12 8.43 4.91
CA VAL A 157 17.56 7.03 4.99
C VAL A 157 17.42 6.52 6.42
N PHE A 158 17.20 5.23 6.57
CA PHE A 158 16.92 4.64 7.89
C PHE A 158 18.12 4.71 8.84
N SER A 159 19.34 4.50 8.34
CA SER A 159 20.56 4.60 9.13
C SER A 159 21.56 5.56 8.49
N PRO A 160 22.30 6.36 9.27
CA PRO A 160 23.30 7.27 8.72
C PRO A 160 24.37 6.58 7.85
N GLU A 161 24.70 5.33 8.17
CA GLU A 161 25.67 4.53 7.40
C GLU A 161 25.17 4.18 6.00
N ASP A 162 23.86 4.19 5.77
CA ASP A 162 23.27 3.90 4.47
C ASP A 162 23.52 4.99 3.44
N VAL A 163 23.90 6.21 3.87
CA VAL A 163 24.43 7.26 2.97
C VAL A 163 25.64 6.74 2.20
N PHE A 164 26.58 6.04 2.89
CA PHE A 164 27.77 5.50 2.24
C PHE A 164 27.46 4.29 1.36
N ARG A 165 26.45 3.49 1.71
CA ARG A 165 25.96 2.39 0.85
C ARG A 165 25.35 2.97 -0.43
N LEU A 166 24.51 4.00 -0.31
CA LEU A 166 23.93 4.71 -1.47
C LEU A 166 25.02 5.36 -2.32
N LEU A 167 26.01 6.01 -1.69
CA LEU A 167 27.18 6.56 -2.38
C LEU A 167 27.88 5.48 -3.20
N GLY A 168 28.13 4.31 -2.62
CA GLY A 168 28.77 3.17 -3.32
C GLY A 168 27.98 2.71 -4.54
N GLU A 169 26.66 2.66 -4.46
CA GLU A 169 25.79 2.33 -5.59
C GLU A 169 25.80 3.43 -6.66
N LYS A 170 25.75 4.71 -6.30
CA LYS A 170 25.86 5.85 -7.22
C LYS A 170 27.22 5.88 -7.92
N VAL A 171 28.32 5.63 -7.21
CA VAL A 171 29.66 5.56 -7.77
C VAL A 171 29.77 4.47 -8.84
N ARG A 172 29.24 3.29 -8.58
CA ARG A 172 29.15 2.22 -9.57
C ARG A 172 28.29 2.61 -10.77
N ALA A 173 27.15 3.22 -10.50
CA ALA A 173 26.17 3.59 -11.53
C ALA A 173 26.69 4.70 -12.44
N GLU A 174 27.15 5.81 -11.89
CA GLU A 174 27.51 7.03 -12.65
C GLU A 174 28.96 7.06 -13.08
N LEU A 175 29.89 6.69 -12.20
CA LEU A 175 31.33 6.75 -12.49
C LEU A 175 31.89 5.45 -13.10
N LYS A 176 31.09 4.36 -13.13
CA LYS A 176 31.49 3.04 -13.61
C LYS A 176 32.73 2.50 -12.88
N LEU A 177 32.87 2.82 -11.61
CA LEU A 177 33.98 2.37 -10.77
C LEU A 177 33.50 1.19 -9.92
N ASP A 178 34.12 0.03 -10.13
CA ASP A 178 33.89 -1.17 -9.31
C ASP A 178 34.85 -1.16 -8.11
N CYS A 179 34.47 -0.46 -7.05
CA CYS A 179 35.23 -0.40 -5.82
C CYS A 179 34.28 -0.37 -4.60
N GLU A 180 34.72 -1.00 -3.52
CA GLU A 180 33.97 -1.10 -2.25
C GLU A 180 33.98 0.24 -1.47
N ILE A 181 33.56 1.33 -2.13
CA ILE A 181 33.60 2.69 -1.54
C ILE A 181 32.88 2.74 -0.20
N ALA A 182 31.73 2.10 -0.07
CA ALA A 182 30.96 2.11 1.17
C ALA A 182 31.76 1.59 2.39
N SER A 183 32.38 0.43 2.24
CA SER A 183 33.15 -0.20 3.31
C SER A 183 34.46 0.57 3.58
N ILE A 184 35.15 0.99 2.54
CA ILE A 184 36.40 1.77 2.68
C ILE A 184 36.13 3.13 3.31
N ARG A 185 35.02 3.79 2.93
CA ARG A 185 34.62 5.10 3.49
C ARG A 185 34.27 4.97 4.99
N ALA A 186 33.58 3.91 5.37
CA ALA A 186 33.26 3.62 6.77
C ALA A 186 34.55 3.35 7.59
N GLN A 187 35.51 2.61 7.04
CA GLN A 187 36.82 2.37 7.67
C GLN A 187 37.64 3.66 7.75
N ALA A 188 37.66 4.47 6.68
CA ALA A 188 38.40 5.71 6.63
C ALA A 188 37.92 6.73 7.69
N ALA A 189 36.65 6.70 8.08
CA ALA A 189 36.13 7.54 9.15
C ALA A 189 36.79 7.23 10.52
N GLN A 190 37.40 6.06 10.67
CA GLN A 190 38.08 5.62 11.89
C GLN A 190 39.61 5.84 11.84
N CYS A 191 40.17 6.33 10.75
CA CYS A 191 41.62 6.45 10.59
C CYS A 191 42.28 7.55 11.45
N GLY A 192 41.46 8.38 12.10
CA GLY A 192 41.94 9.41 13.06
C GLY A 192 40.77 10.02 13.83
N ALA A 193 40.98 10.31 15.10
CA ALA A 193 39.93 10.85 15.99
C ALA A 193 39.37 12.21 15.50
N TYR A 194 40.15 12.94 14.67
CA TYR A 194 39.77 14.26 14.16
C TYR A 194 40.13 14.41 12.68
N ALA A 195 39.95 13.35 11.91
CA ALA A 195 40.24 13.36 10.49
C ALA A 195 39.28 14.31 9.73
N THR A 196 39.87 15.18 8.93
CA THR A 196 39.13 16.01 7.99
C THR A 196 38.68 15.21 6.81
N ILE A 197 37.69 15.68 6.05
CA ILE A 197 37.21 15.03 4.84
C ILE A 197 38.36 14.77 3.84
N ASN A 198 39.30 15.71 3.70
CA ASN A 198 40.44 15.54 2.84
C ASN A 198 41.41 14.43 3.31
N GLU A 199 41.62 14.28 4.61
CA GLU A 199 42.42 13.19 5.17
C GLU A 199 41.72 11.84 4.99
N ILE A 200 40.40 11.78 5.16
CA ILE A 200 39.58 10.58 4.89
C ILE A 200 39.72 10.16 3.42
N TYR A 201 39.54 11.07 2.48
CA TYR A 201 39.68 10.76 1.06
C TYR A 201 41.14 10.51 0.63
N GLY A 202 42.11 11.13 1.32
CA GLY A 202 43.53 10.77 1.19
C GLY A 202 43.82 9.31 1.62
N TYR A 203 43.13 8.81 2.65
CA TYR A 203 43.21 7.41 3.05
C TYR A 203 42.54 6.50 2.02
N ILE A 204 41.35 6.84 1.53
CA ILE A 204 40.64 6.08 0.47
C ILE A 204 41.54 5.94 -0.75
N LYS A 205 42.19 7.02 -1.18
CA LYS A 205 43.14 7.01 -2.31
C LYS A 205 44.30 6.03 -2.09
N LYS A 206 44.82 5.96 -0.85
CA LYS A 206 45.92 5.02 -0.50
C LYS A 206 45.47 3.55 -0.50
N CYS A 207 44.20 3.29 -0.20
CA CYS A 207 43.64 1.95 -0.13
C CYS A 207 43.07 1.46 -1.47
N THR A 208 43.02 2.31 -2.48
CA THR A 208 42.44 2.03 -3.79
C THR A 208 43.37 2.46 -4.92
N ASN A 209 43.12 1.97 -6.14
CA ASN A 209 43.84 2.40 -7.36
C ASN A 209 43.14 3.60 -8.03
N LEU A 210 42.34 4.39 -7.29
CA LEU A 210 41.61 5.51 -7.84
C LEU A 210 42.52 6.71 -8.14
N THR A 211 42.24 7.38 -9.27
CA THR A 211 42.95 8.60 -9.67
C THR A 211 42.49 9.79 -8.82
N ASP A 212 43.27 10.90 -8.82
CA ASP A 212 42.89 12.15 -8.15
C ASP A 212 41.54 12.67 -8.64
N LYS A 213 41.26 12.51 -9.94
CA LYS A 213 39.96 12.87 -10.51
C LYS A 213 38.84 12.01 -9.93
N ASN A 214 38.98 10.67 -9.88
CA ASN A 214 37.97 9.80 -9.29
C ASN A 214 37.69 10.19 -7.82
N ILE A 215 38.75 10.45 -7.04
CA ILE A 215 38.61 10.87 -5.64
C ILE A 215 37.82 12.18 -5.52
N SER A 216 38.15 13.18 -6.37
CA SER A 216 37.43 14.46 -6.38
C SER A 216 35.95 14.29 -6.77
N ASP A 217 35.68 13.46 -7.79
CA ASP A 217 34.32 13.21 -8.26
C ASP A 217 33.49 12.47 -7.19
N ILE A 218 34.07 11.46 -6.50
CA ILE A 218 33.41 10.74 -5.41
C ILE A 218 33.14 11.65 -4.22
N MET A 219 34.12 12.50 -3.85
CA MET A 219 33.97 13.44 -2.72
C MET A 219 32.84 14.46 -3.00
N LYS A 220 32.74 14.94 -4.24
CA LYS A 220 31.62 15.80 -4.65
C LYS A 220 30.29 15.03 -4.58
N MET A 221 30.24 13.82 -5.10
CA MET A 221 29.04 12.99 -5.08
C MET A 221 28.58 12.66 -3.65
N GLU A 222 29.50 12.41 -2.70
CA GLU A 222 29.16 12.24 -1.27
C GLU A 222 28.47 13.48 -0.71
N LYS A 223 29.07 14.66 -0.97
CA LYS A 223 28.51 15.94 -0.51
C LYS A 223 27.12 16.19 -1.08
N ASP A 224 26.95 16.01 -2.39
CA ASP A 224 25.69 16.24 -3.08
C ASP A 224 24.63 15.25 -2.56
N THR A 225 24.98 13.96 -2.41
CA THR A 225 24.09 12.93 -1.88
C THR A 225 23.65 13.23 -0.43
N ASP A 226 24.56 13.66 0.45
CA ASP A 226 24.21 13.96 1.85
C ASP A 226 23.28 15.19 1.93
N ILE A 227 23.51 16.21 1.09
CA ILE A 227 22.63 17.40 1.00
C ILE A 227 21.24 17.01 0.51
N ASP A 228 21.12 16.20 -0.55
CA ASP A 228 19.85 15.78 -1.14
C ASP A 228 19.01 14.95 -0.17
N LEU A 229 19.68 14.21 0.71
CA LEU A 229 19.02 13.40 1.73
C LEU A 229 18.56 14.20 2.94
N CYS A 230 19.18 15.35 3.24
CA CYS A 230 18.88 16.11 4.44
C CYS A 230 17.52 16.80 4.39
N ILE A 231 16.79 16.73 5.49
CA ILE A 231 15.53 17.44 5.72
C ILE A 231 15.56 18.08 7.12
N VAL A 232 15.01 19.28 7.23
CA VAL A 232 14.92 20.03 8.50
C VAL A 232 13.84 19.41 9.39
N ARG A 233 14.12 19.30 10.69
CA ARG A 233 13.15 18.86 11.71
C ARG A 233 12.36 20.07 12.22
N ARG A 234 11.06 20.11 11.90
CA ARG A 234 10.20 21.30 12.01
C ARG A 234 10.22 21.95 13.38
N ASP A 235 9.81 21.27 14.44
CA ASP A 235 9.65 21.86 15.76
C ASP A 235 10.99 22.34 16.36
N ILE A 236 12.09 21.66 16.02
CA ILE A 236 13.41 22.07 16.47
C ILE A 236 13.90 23.27 15.66
N ALA A 237 13.60 23.33 14.37
CA ALA A 237 13.90 24.50 13.55
C ALA A 237 13.16 25.75 14.04
N ASP A 238 11.89 25.61 14.39
CA ASP A 238 11.09 26.70 14.95
C ASP A 238 11.69 27.22 16.28
N LEU A 239 12.15 26.30 17.14
CA LEU A 239 12.83 26.64 18.38
C LEU A 239 14.21 27.25 18.12
N TYR A 240 14.93 26.80 17.10
CA TYR A 240 16.20 27.39 16.68
C TYR A 240 15.99 28.82 16.18
N GLU A 241 15.01 29.08 15.33
CA GLU A 241 14.66 30.43 14.88
C GLU A 241 14.24 31.33 16.05
N TYR A 242 13.48 30.78 17.00
CA TYR A 242 13.17 31.50 18.23
C TYR A 242 14.42 31.85 19.02
N CYS A 243 15.40 30.95 19.18
CA CYS A 243 16.68 31.22 19.83
C CYS A 243 17.48 32.34 19.13
N LEU A 244 17.49 32.36 17.79
CA LEU A 244 18.09 33.42 17.00
C LEU A 244 17.43 34.77 17.30
N THR A 245 16.12 34.82 17.33
CA THR A 245 15.33 36.03 17.60
C THR A 245 15.61 36.58 19.02
N CYS A 246 15.77 35.67 20.00
CA CYS A 246 16.10 36.02 21.38
C CYS A 246 17.58 36.34 21.58
N GLY A 247 18.44 36.11 20.59
CA GLY A 247 19.89 36.34 20.66
C GLY A 247 20.65 35.37 21.58
N VAL A 248 20.03 34.21 21.93
CA VAL A 248 20.66 33.17 22.77
C VAL A 248 21.44 32.13 21.94
N THR A 249 21.33 32.20 20.62
CA THR A 249 22.10 31.42 19.63
C THR A 249 22.58 32.35 18.52
N VAL A 250 23.79 32.15 18.02
CA VAL A 250 24.39 32.93 16.94
C VAL A 250 24.95 31.99 15.87
N PRO A 251 24.49 32.07 14.61
CA PRO A 251 24.82 31.12 13.55
C PRO A 251 26.00 31.63 12.69
N ASP A 252 27.10 32.05 13.31
CA ASP A 252 28.32 32.43 12.59
C ASP A 252 29.40 31.35 12.67
N ASP A 253 30.44 31.46 11.84
CA ASP A 253 31.51 30.46 11.73
C ASP A 253 32.27 30.26 13.04
N GLU A 254 32.31 31.28 13.93
CA GLU A 254 33.01 31.20 15.22
C GLU A 254 32.19 30.32 16.21
N HIS A 255 30.89 30.30 16.07
CA HIS A 255 29.95 29.56 16.94
C HIS A 255 29.59 28.16 16.40
N ILE A 256 30.02 27.80 15.19
CA ILE A 256 29.95 26.45 14.67
C ILE A 256 31.15 25.64 15.18
N TRP A 257 30.84 24.58 15.96
CA TRP A 257 31.86 23.78 16.62
C TRP A 257 32.03 22.42 15.92
N ILE A 258 33.02 22.30 15.04
CA ILE A 258 33.33 21.08 14.29
C ILE A 258 34.49 20.36 14.98
N SER A 259 34.29 19.06 15.32
CA SER A 259 35.23 18.25 16.08
C SER A 259 36.65 18.21 15.47
N CYS A 260 36.78 18.08 14.15
CA CYS A 260 38.07 18.03 13.47
C CYS A 260 38.82 19.40 13.51
N GLU A 261 38.11 20.51 13.44
CA GLU A 261 38.69 21.87 13.54
C GLU A 261 39.10 22.18 14.97
N LYS A 262 38.24 21.89 15.92
CA LYS A 262 38.52 22.15 17.35
C LYS A 262 39.49 21.12 17.95
N LYS A 263 39.90 20.06 17.23
CA LYS A 263 40.71 18.94 17.73
C LYS A 263 40.19 18.42 19.08
N ALA A 264 38.87 18.18 19.13
CA ALA A 264 38.15 17.75 20.31
C ALA A 264 36.85 17.08 19.89
N ASP A 265 36.31 16.16 20.69
CA ASP A 265 35.10 15.41 20.39
C ASP A 265 34.09 15.37 21.55
N LYS A 266 32.86 15.13 21.24
CA LYS A 266 31.78 15.01 22.23
C LYS A 266 31.84 13.70 23.02
N VAL A 267 32.42 12.63 22.45
CA VAL A 267 32.45 11.27 23.07
C VAL A 267 33.37 11.29 24.27
N SER A 268 34.60 11.79 24.13
CA SER A 268 35.54 11.95 25.26
C SER A 268 35.14 13.09 26.20
N GLY A 269 34.28 13.98 25.76
CA GLY A 269 33.91 15.22 26.49
C GLY A 269 34.89 16.37 26.33
N SER A 270 36.00 16.20 25.58
CA SER A 270 36.99 17.23 25.36
C SER A 270 36.47 18.48 24.63
N LEU A 271 35.43 18.28 23.77
CA LEU A 271 34.77 19.42 23.14
C LEU A 271 33.99 20.27 24.16
N TRP A 272 33.30 19.60 25.09
CA TRP A 272 32.53 20.28 26.15
C TRP A 272 33.42 21.04 27.13
N GLU A 273 34.59 20.50 27.43
CA GLU A 273 35.58 21.21 28.25
C GLU A 273 36.03 22.51 27.58
N LYS A 274 36.34 22.45 26.28
CA LYS A 274 36.71 23.64 25.50
C LYS A 274 35.56 24.65 25.39
N TYR A 275 34.38 24.16 25.08
CA TYR A 275 33.16 24.95 24.96
C TYR A 275 32.87 25.71 26.28
N PHE A 276 32.87 25.01 27.39
CA PHE A 276 32.62 25.60 28.70
C PHE A 276 33.64 26.68 29.06
N LYS A 277 34.93 26.44 28.77
CA LYS A 277 36.00 27.43 29.04
C LYS A 277 35.87 28.72 28.23
N LEU A 278 35.43 28.63 27.00
CA LEU A 278 35.33 29.75 26.07
C LEU A 278 33.99 30.48 26.12
N VAL A 279 32.90 29.75 26.25
CA VAL A 279 31.52 30.23 26.11
C VAL A 279 30.72 30.09 27.40
N GLY A 280 30.88 28.98 28.10
CA GLY A 280 30.00 28.57 29.21
C GLY A 280 30.29 29.26 30.54
N LYS A 281 31.46 29.86 30.74
CA LYS A 281 31.85 30.40 32.04
C LYS A 281 31.03 31.64 32.41
N GLY A 282 30.20 31.52 33.43
CA GLY A 282 29.34 32.58 33.92
C GLY A 282 27.96 32.65 33.26
N ASN A 283 27.69 31.81 32.27
CA ASN A 283 26.39 31.73 31.56
C ASN A 283 25.65 30.46 31.92
N LYS A 284 24.32 30.51 31.88
CA LYS A 284 23.45 29.34 31.92
C LYS A 284 23.36 28.77 30.51
N CYS A 285 24.12 27.70 30.26
CA CYS A 285 24.16 27.07 28.93
C CYS A 285 23.20 25.88 28.87
N LEU A 286 22.46 25.77 27.77
CA LEU A 286 21.65 24.65 27.43
C LEU A 286 22.14 24.02 26.11
N HIS A 287 22.35 22.71 26.09
CA HIS A 287 22.61 21.96 24.85
C HIS A 287 21.43 21.03 24.51
N ILE A 288 21.05 21.02 23.24
CA ILE A 288 19.95 20.21 22.71
C ILE A 288 20.53 19.22 21.70
N GLY A 289 20.30 17.91 21.90
CA GLY A 289 20.83 16.89 21.00
C GLY A 289 20.17 15.51 21.19
N ASP A 290 20.47 14.62 20.24
CA ASP A 290 19.85 13.29 20.15
C ASP A 290 20.68 12.17 20.81
N ASN A 291 21.94 12.39 21.09
CA ASN A 291 22.80 11.37 21.65
C ASN A 291 22.87 11.45 23.19
N LYS A 292 22.29 10.46 23.87
CA LYS A 292 22.20 10.39 25.34
C LYS A 292 23.56 10.52 26.04
N THR A 293 24.65 10.08 25.41
CA THR A 293 26.00 10.18 26.00
C THR A 293 26.68 11.48 25.60
N CYS A 294 26.75 11.76 24.32
CA CYS A 294 27.51 12.88 23.77
C CYS A 294 26.86 14.25 24.08
N ASP A 295 25.51 14.32 24.00
CA ASP A 295 24.78 15.57 24.08
C ASP A 295 24.02 15.75 25.40
N VAL A 296 23.90 14.68 26.23
CA VAL A 296 23.22 14.79 27.50
C VAL A 296 24.19 14.57 28.67
N LYS A 297 24.79 13.37 28.78
CA LYS A 297 25.63 13.05 29.96
C LYS A 297 26.92 13.81 30.01
N ASN A 298 27.58 13.98 28.87
CA ASN A 298 28.90 14.63 28.83
C ASN A 298 28.80 16.14 29.09
N PRO A 299 27.89 16.93 28.47
CA PRO A 299 27.76 18.37 28.79
C PRO A 299 27.53 18.66 30.27
N VAL A 300 26.64 17.86 30.91
CA VAL A 300 26.31 18.04 32.33
C VAL A 300 27.52 17.91 33.23
N ARG A 301 28.54 17.11 32.91
CA ARG A 301 29.79 17.00 33.67
C ARG A 301 30.59 18.32 33.70
N TYR A 302 30.36 19.20 32.75
CA TYR A 302 31.00 20.49 32.62
C TYR A 302 30.09 21.67 33.02
N GLY A 303 28.92 21.37 33.62
CA GLY A 303 27.97 22.39 34.10
C GLY A 303 27.09 23.00 33.02
N ILE A 304 26.96 22.33 31.87
CA ILE A 304 26.07 22.70 30.79
C ILE A 304 24.76 21.90 30.94
N ASP A 305 23.60 22.54 31.09
CA ASP A 305 22.32 21.84 31.09
C ASP A 305 22.05 21.23 29.70
N SER A 306 21.24 20.17 29.64
CA SER A 306 20.98 19.48 28.38
C SER A 306 19.53 19.07 28.26
N TYR A 307 19.09 18.94 27.00
CA TYR A 307 17.77 18.40 26.66
C TYR A 307 17.90 17.35 25.55
N TYR A 308 17.37 16.18 25.83
CA TYR A 308 17.38 15.06 24.89
C TYR A 308 16.22 15.16 23.90
N VAL A 309 16.50 15.12 22.61
CA VAL A 309 15.50 14.97 21.55
C VAL A 309 15.75 13.66 20.82
N MET A 310 14.74 12.78 20.73
CA MET A 310 14.91 11.48 20.11
C MET A 310 15.01 11.63 18.57
N GLY A 311 16.04 11.04 17.97
CA GLY A 311 16.19 10.96 16.51
C GLY A 311 15.08 10.11 15.87
N ALA A 312 14.80 10.31 14.58
CA ALA A 312 13.67 9.63 13.92
C ALA A 312 13.80 8.11 13.88
N LYS A 313 15.02 7.59 13.67
CA LYS A 313 15.30 6.14 13.77
C LYS A 313 14.95 5.59 15.15
N ASP A 314 15.39 6.27 16.20
CA ASP A 314 15.11 5.86 17.57
C ASP A 314 13.61 5.96 17.89
N MET A 315 12.92 6.99 17.35
CA MET A 315 11.47 7.10 17.48
C MET A 315 10.76 5.89 16.86
N LEU A 316 11.17 5.49 15.65
CA LEU A 316 10.63 4.28 15.00
C LEU A 316 10.86 3.05 15.86
N MET A 317 12.10 2.82 16.30
CA MET A 317 12.46 1.64 17.11
C MET A 317 11.80 1.60 18.48
N ASN A 318 11.35 2.74 19.01
CA ASN A 318 10.62 2.86 20.27
C ASN A 318 9.11 3.09 20.09
N SER A 319 8.56 2.88 18.90
CA SER A 319 7.15 3.08 18.56
C SER A 319 6.43 1.76 18.33
N SER A 320 5.13 1.86 18.07
CA SER A 320 4.31 0.71 17.62
C SER A 320 4.74 0.12 16.26
N MET A 321 5.71 0.72 15.58
CA MET A 321 6.25 0.30 14.28
C MET A 321 7.68 -0.28 14.39
N ALA A 322 8.17 -0.57 15.58
CA ALA A 322 9.54 -1.03 15.82
C ALA A 322 9.95 -2.26 14.99
N GLU A 323 9.00 -3.15 14.68
CA GLU A 323 9.25 -4.36 13.88
C GLU A 323 9.77 -4.05 12.47
N LEU A 324 9.40 -2.90 11.88
CA LEU A 324 9.86 -2.51 10.53
C LEU A 324 11.39 -2.34 10.45
N ALA A 325 12.04 -2.01 11.55
CA ALA A 325 13.49 -1.83 11.59
C ALA A 325 14.27 -3.11 11.25
N SER A 326 13.69 -4.29 11.56
CA SER A 326 14.30 -5.60 11.28
C SER A 326 14.21 -6.02 9.81
N ASP A 327 13.35 -5.37 9.03
CA ASP A 327 13.05 -5.75 7.64
C ASP A 327 13.88 -4.95 6.62
N VAL A 328 14.76 -4.07 7.07
CA VAL A 328 15.64 -3.25 6.22
C VAL A 328 16.89 -4.04 5.83
N ASN A 329 16.91 -4.57 4.60
CA ASN A 329 18.02 -5.41 4.12
C ASN A 329 18.84 -4.74 3.02
N THR A 330 18.24 -3.83 2.24
CA THR A 330 18.87 -3.17 1.09
C THR A 330 18.91 -1.66 1.26
N VAL A 331 19.69 -0.96 0.43
CA VAL A 331 19.68 0.51 0.36
C VAL A 331 18.29 1.00 -0.04
N SER A 332 17.64 0.32 -0.96
CA SER A 332 16.25 0.58 -1.36
C SER A 332 15.28 0.54 -0.18
N ASP A 333 15.40 -0.44 0.73
CA ASP A 333 14.57 -0.52 1.94
C ASP A 333 14.90 0.60 2.93
N SER A 334 16.17 0.94 3.05
CA SER A 334 16.63 2.03 3.92
C SER A 334 16.08 3.39 3.46
N ILE A 335 16.09 3.66 2.15
CA ILE A 335 15.46 4.88 1.58
C ILE A 335 13.96 4.85 1.85
N CYS A 336 13.30 3.72 1.56
CA CYS A 336 11.87 3.57 1.79
C CYS A 336 11.48 3.87 3.24
N LEU A 337 12.13 3.23 4.21
CA LEU A 337 11.83 3.43 5.62
C LEU A 337 12.30 4.80 6.13
N GLY A 338 13.38 5.34 5.57
CA GLY A 338 13.87 6.69 5.86
C GLY A 338 12.87 7.78 5.43
N LEU A 339 12.26 7.64 4.26
CA LEU A 339 11.19 8.52 3.78
C LEU A 339 9.97 8.45 4.70
N VAL A 340 9.52 7.25 5.06
CA VAL A 340 8.41 7.05 6.00
C VAL A 340 8.73 7.67 7.36
N ALA A 341 9.92 7.43 7.90
CA ALA A 341 10.34 8.00 9.18
C ALA A 341 10.43 9.54 9.10
N SER A 342 10.90 10.10 7.99
CA SER A 342 10.96 11.56 7.79
C SER A 342 9.59 12.22 7.71
N LYS A 343 8.58 11.51 7.24
CA LYS A 343 7.19 11.98 7.21
C LYS A 343 6.54 11.92 8.60
N LEU A 344 6.72 10.80 9.32
CA LEU A 344 6.05 10.53 10.59
C LEU A 344 6.74 11.17 11.80
N PHE A 345 8.07 11.23 11.80
CA PHE A 345 8.89 11.60 12.96
C PHE A 345 9.72 12.85 12.71
N ASN A 346 9.28 13.71 11.78
CA ASN A 346 9.92 15.00 11.53
C ASN A 346 9.96 15.87 12.80
N SER A 347 8.86 15.86 13.59
CA SER A 347 8.89 16.43 14.94
C SER A 347 9.38 15.39 15.96
N PRO A 348 10.31 15.74 16.86
CA PRO A 348 10.68 14.83 17.95
C PRO A 348 9.56 14.63 18.97
N PHE A 349 8.51 15.45 18.94
CA PHE A 349 7.34 15.34 19.82
C PHE A 349 6.13 14.65 19.17
N ALA A 350 6.25 14.19 17.93
CA ALA A 350 5.14 13.65 17.13
C ALA A 350 4.34 12.54 17.83
N LEU A 351 5.00 11.68 18.62
CA LEU A 351 4.36 10.55 19.31
C LEU A 351 4.17 10.76 20.81
N CYS A 352 4.46 11.93 21.36
CA CYS A 352 4.33 12.16 22.81
C CYS A 352 2.88 12.07 23.27
N SER A 353 1.93 12.63 22.51
CA SER A 353 0.50 12.58 22.84
C SER A 353 -0.09 11.15 22.76
N THR A 354 0.46 10.31 21.89
CA THR A 354 0.01 8.94 21.65
C THR A 354 0.87 7.88 22.37
N LYS A 355 1.85 8.32 23.16
CA LYS A 355 2.78 7.45 23.91
C LYS A 355 3.47 6.41 23.00
N GLY A 356 3.98 6.87 21.85
CA GLY A 356 4.68 6.01 20.90
C GLY A 356 3.79 5.23 19.93
N LYS A 357 2.48 5.40 20.00
CA LYS A 357 1.57 4.77 19.05
C LYS A 357 1.46 5.59 17.78
N VAL A 358 1.81 5.01 16.65
CA VAL A 358 1.64 5.63 15.33
C VAL A 358 0.18 5.52 14.91
N SER A 359 -0.41 6.65 14.48
CA SER A 359 -1.75 6.75 13.91
C SER A 359 -1.74 7.72 12.73
N PHE A 360 -2.67 7.52 11.81
CA PHE A 360 -2.85 8.41 10.66
C PHE A 360 -4.18 9.15 10.79
N ASP A 361 -4.10 10.46 10.84
CA ASP A 361 -5.26 11.34 10.94
C ASP A 361 -5.61 11.96 9.58
N ASP A 362 -4.69 11.91 8.61
CA ASP A 362 -4.90 12.38 7.25
C ASP A 362 -4.60 11.32 6.19
N SER A 363 -5.36 11.37 5.09
CA SER A 363 -5.31 10.40 3.99
C SER A 363 -4.01 10.47 3.19
N GLU A 364 -3.42 11.66 3.02
CA GLU A 364 -2.19 11.84 2.25
C GLU A 364 -1.00 11.22 2.97
N SER A 365 -0.85 11.47 4.29
CA SER A 365 0.20 10.82 5.09
C SER A 365 0.05 9.30 5.11
N TYR A 366 -1.19 8.81 5.16
CA TYR A 366 -1.47 7.38 5.05
C TYR A 366 -1.05 6.84 3.68
N GLY A 367 -1.41 7.53 2.62
CA GLY A 367 -0.99 7.20 1.26
C GLY A 367 0.53 7.17 1.11
N TYR A 368 1.20 8.22 1.57
CA TYR A 368 2.65 8.34 1.52
C TYR A 368 3.35 7.18 2.26
N CYS A 369 2.94 6.87 3.47
CA CYS A 369 3.65 5.91 4.31
C CYS A 369 3.28 4.45 4.07
N VAL A 370 2.09 4.16 3.51
CA VAL A 370 1.57 2.79 3.39
C VAL A 370 1.47 2.34 1.94
N TYR A 371 0.81 3.14 1.10
CA TYR A 371 0.59 2.79 -0.31
C TYR A 371 1.77 3.19 -1.20
N GLY A 372 2.42 4.30 -0.92
CA GLY A 372 3.57 4.79 -1.67
C GLY A 372 4.67 3.74 -1.85
N PRO A 373 5.17 3.11 -0.77
CA PRO A 373 6.17 2.06 -0.87
C PRO A 373 5.74 0.86 -1.73
N LEU A 374 4.46 0.47 -1.63
CA LEU A 374 3.91 -0.66 -2.39
C LEU A 374 3.81 -0.32 -3.88
N LEU A 375 3.24 0.83 -4.21
CA LEU A 375 3.05 1.28 -5.59
C LEU A 375 4.39 1.59 -6.27
N GLU A 376 5.33 2.19 -5.55
CA GLU A 376 6.69 2.44 -6.04
C GLU A 376 7.33 1.15 -6.58
N LYS A 377 7.30 0.08 -5.78
CA LYS A 377 7.89 -1.20 -6.19
C LYS A 377 7.22 -1.77 -7.42
N PHE A 378 5.89 -1.75 -7.46
CA PHE A 378 5.13 -2.27 -8.60
C PHE A 378 5.39 -1.45 -9.87
N LEU A 379 5.31 -0.12 -9.80
CA LEU A 379 5.39 0.74 -10.98
C LEU A 379 6.81 0.79 -11.57
N ILE A 380 7.85 0.82 -10.73
CA ILE A 380 9.23 0.74 -11.20
C ILE A 380 9.53 -0.65 -11.80
N TRP A 381 9.06 -1.73 -11.16
CA TRP A 381 9.17 -3.07 -11.72
C TRP A 381 8.45 -3.16 -13.08
N LEU A 382 7.23 -2.66 -13.19
CA LEU A 382 6.46 -2.63 -14.42
C LEU A 382 7.19 -1.85 -15.51
N TYR A 383 7.74 -0.69 -15.17
CA TYR A 383 8.50 0.16 -16.10
C TYR A 383 9.67 -0.59 -16.72
N TYR A 384 10.52 -1.23 -15.94
CA TYR A 384 11.66 -1.97 -16.48
C TYR A 384 11.29 -3.32 -17.09
N LYS A 385 10.36 -4.03 -16.46
CA LYS A 385 9.97 -5.37 -16.90
C LYS A 385 9.26 -5.36 -18.25
N SER A 386 8.35 -4.43 -18.48
CA SER A 386 7.65 -4.32 -19.76
C SER A 386 8.57 -3.92 -20.90
N ARG A 387 9.57 -3.06 -20.64
CA ARG A 387 10.59 -2.69 -21.62
C ARG A 387 11.52 -3.85 -21.95
N LYS A 388 11.97 -4.59 -20.93
CA LYS A 388 12.76 -5.82 -21.11
C LYS A 388 12.02 -6.88 -21.92
N ASP A 389 10.71 -6.93 -21.80
CA ASP A 389 9.84 -7.84 -22.55
C ASP A 389 9.42 -7.28 -23.92
N GLU A 390 9.99 -6.13 -24.33
CA GLU A 390 9.75 -5.47 -25.63
C GLU A 390 8.26 -5.20 -25.89
N ILE A 391 7.54 -4.72 -24.88
CA ILE A 391 6.12 -4.33 -24.98
C ILE A 391 6.01 -2.94 -25.61
N ASP A 392 5.28 -2.82 -26.71
CA ASP A 392 5.02 -1.55 -27.38
C ASP A 392 3.97 -0.72 -26.66
N LYS A 393 2.91 -1.37 -26.15
CA LYS A 393 1.81 -0.66 -25.48
C LYS A 393 1.28 -1.39 -24.24
N LEU A 394 1.12 -0.66 -23.13
CA LEU A 394 0.49 -1.15 -21.91
C LEU A 394 -0.99 -0.78 -21.88
N LEU A 395 -1.83 -1.73 -21.47
CA LEU A 395 -3.27 -1.59 -21.32
C LEU A 395 -3.61 -1.72 -19.82
N PHE A 396 -3.88 -0.61 -19.17
CA PHE A 396 -4.27 -0.57 -17.76
C PHE A 396 -5.77 -0.88 -17.64
N PHE A 397 -6.09 -2.05 -17.11
CA PHE A 397 -7.47 -2.53 -17.03
C PHE A 397 -8.29 -1.72 -16.03
N ALA A 398 -9.48 -1.31 -16.47
CA ALA A 398 -10.42 -0.61 -15.62
C ALA A 398 -10.87 -1.53 -14.46
N ARG A 399 -11.01 -0.99 -13.41
CA ARG A 399 -11.01 0.05 -12.43
C ARG A 399 -9.64 0.20 -11.77
N ASP A 400 -8.98 -0.92 -11.51
CA ASP A 400 -7.68 -1.01 -10.84
C ASP A 400 -6.60 -0.19 -11.58
N GLY A 401 -6.67 -0.17 -12.90
CA GLY A 401 -5.76 0.60 -13.74
C GLY A 401 -5.92 2.12 -13.69
N TYR A 402 -6.95 2.69 -13.05
CA TYR A 402 -7.23 4.13 -13.12
C TYR A 402 -6.12 4.99 -12.50
N PHE A 403 -5.76 4.70 -11.26
CA PHE A 403 -4.63 5.38 -10.62
C PHE A 403 -3.31 4.87 -11.17
N LEU A 404 -3.19 3.54 -11.39
CA LEU A 404 -1.95 2.94 -11.87
C LEU A 404 -1.47 3.52 -13.21
N GLU A 405 -2.38 3.88 -14.12
CA GLU A 405 -2.04 4.51 -15.40
C GLU A 405 -1.47 5.91 -15.20
N LYS A 406 -2.10 6.71 -14.35
CA LYS A 406 -1.67 8.09 -14.04
C LYS A 406 -0.32 8.08 -13.32
N ASP A 407 -0.18 7.21 -12.33
CA ASP A 407 1.02 7.09 -11.53
C ASP A 407 2.18 6.53 -12.36
N TYR A 408 1.90 5.59 -13.28
CA TYR A 408 2.87 5.09 -14.25
C TYR A 408 3.34 6.19 -15.21
N THR A 409 2.46 7.10 -15.61
CA THR A 409 2.82 8.25 -16.44
C THR A 409 3.89 9.09 -15.74
N MET A 410 3.70 9.42 -14.48
CA MET A 410 4.67 10.17 -13.69
C MET A 410 6.00 9.39 -13.52
N VAL A 411 5.94 8.07 -13.25
CA VAL A 411 7.14 7.23 -13.15
C VAL A 411 7.91 7.22 -14.48
N ALA A 412 7.19 7.08 -15.61
CA ALA A 412 7.81 7.09 -16.94
C ALA A 412 8.47 8.43 -17.27
N GLU A 413 7.86 9.55 -16.88
CA GLU A 413 8.43 10.89 -17.04
C GLU A 413 9.68 11.08 -16.15
N LEU A 414 9.62 10.62 -14.89
CA LEU A 414 10.76 10.74 -13.97
C LEU A 414 11.94 9.87 -14.37
N LEU A 415 11.70 8.66 -14.84
CA LEU A 415 12.79 7.72 -15.22
C LEU A 415 13.30 7.96 -16.64
N ASP A 416 12.54 8.59 -17.50
CA ASP A 416 12.75 8.88 -18.93
C ASP A 416 14.02 8.28 -19.53
N ASP A 417 13.87 7.14 -20.22
CA ASP A 417 14.95 6.44 -20.93
C ASP A 417 14.90 6.67 -22.45
N GLY A 418 14.04 7.59 -22.93
CA GLY A 418 13.80 7.86 -24.33
C GLY A 418 13.03 6.76 -25.06
N SER A 419 12.44 5.81 -24.36
CA SER A 419 11.62 4.74 -24.97
C SER A 419 10.32 5.29 -25.53
N LYS A 420 9.83 4.63 -26.60
CA LYS A 420 8.57 5.00 -27.27
C LYS A 420 7.40 4.12 -26.82
N GLN A 421 7.50 3.46 -25.68
CA GLN A 421 6.41 2.65 -25.15
C GLN A 421 5.17 3.52 -24.91
N GLU A 422 4.03 3.09 -25.41
CA GLU A 422 2.73 3.74 -25.18
C GLU A 422 1.97 3.05 -24.05
N TRP A 423 0.98 3.73 -23.50
CA TRP A 423 0.03 3.17 -22.53
C TRP A 423 -1.33 3.88 -22.60
N CYS A 424 -2.36 3.18 -22.13
CA CYS A 424 -3.69 3.77 -21.99
C CYS A 424 -4.51 3.02 -20.94
N TYR A 425 -5.49 3.72 -20.37
CA TYR A 425 -6.54 3.12 -19.56
C TYR A 425 -7.52 2.39 -20.47
N LEU A 426 -7.73 1.09 -20.28
CA LEU A 426 -8.62 0.29 -21.11
C LEU A 426 -9.92 -0.04 -20.38
N PRO A 427 -11.07 0.46 -20.86
CA PRO A 427 -12.39 0.05 -20.37
C PRO A 427 -12.63 -1.45 -20.57
N ILE A 428 -12.57 -2.21 -19.48
CA ILE A 428 -12.86 -3.64 -19.46
C ILE A 428 -13.50 -4.02 -18.13
N SER A 429 -14.41 -4.97 -18.15
CA SER A 429 -14.95 -5.62 -16.96
C SER A 429 -15.30 -7.07 -17.29
N ARG A 430 -15.41 -7.93 -16.27
CA ARG A 430 -15.86 -9.32 -16.49
C ARG A 430 -17.19 -9.37 -17.23
N ARG A 431 -18.14 -8.50 -16.85
CA ARG A 431 -19.45 -8.45 -17.53
C ARG A 431 -19.30 -8.10 -19.01
N LEU A 432 -18.60 -6.98 -19.31
CA LEU A 432 -18.40 -6.51 -20.68
C LEU A 432 -17.72 -7.57 -21.56
N ILE A 433 -16.58 -8.11 -21.09
CA ILE A 433 -15.77 -9.01 -21.92
C ILE A 433 -16.45 -10.37 -22.14
N TYR A 434 -17.20 -10.87 -21.13
CA TYR A 434 -17.91 -12.13 -21.26
C TYR A 434 -19.07 -12.01 -22.25
N ILE A 435 -19.83 -10.93 -22.21
CA ILE A 435 -20.92 -10.69 -23.15
C ILE A 435 -20.37 -10.48 -24.55
N ALA A 436 -19.31 -9.67 -24.69
CA ALA A 436 -18.68 -9.42 -26.00
C ALA A 436 -18.07 -10.68 -26.64
N THR A 437 -17.67 -11.69 -25.84
CA THR A 437 -17.09 -12.95 -26.34
C THR A 437 -18.11 -14.08 -26.48
N MET A 438 -19.38 -13.86 -26.15
CA MET A 438 -20.42 -14.88 -26.21
C MET A 438 -20.87 -15.14 -27.64
N GLU A 439 -20.54 -16.31 -28.20
CA GLU A 439 -20.81 -16.70 -29.58
C GLU A 439 -21.66 -17.98 -29.73
N ASN A 440 -21.63 -18.84 -28.73
CA ASN A 440 -22.24 -20.17 -28.80
C ASN A 440 -22.97 -20.55 -27.49
N GLU A 441 -23.52 -21.76 -27.46
CA GLU A 441 -24.25 -22.34 -26.31
C GLU A 441 -23.38 -22.46 -25.06
N ASP A 442 -22.14 -22.91 -25.21
CA ASP A 442 -21.24 -23.10 -24.08
C ASP A 442 -20.85 -21.75 -23.43
N ASP A 443 -20.65 -20.73 -24.25
CA ASP A 443 -20.43 -19.37 -23.77
C ASP A 443 -21.67 -18.85 -23.03
N PHE A 444 -22.85 -19.06 -23.57
CA PHE A 444 -24.11 -18.69 -22.94
C PHE A 444 -24.27 -19.36 -21.58
N ASN A 445 -24.12 -20.69 -21.52
CA ASN A 445 -24.25 -21.45 -20.28
C ASN A 445 -23.23 -20.97 -19.21
N ARG A 446 -22.01 -20.69 -19.61
CA ARG A 446 -20.95 -20.18 -18.74
C ARG A 446 -21.31 -18.82 -18.17
N VAL A 447 -21.77 -17.88 -19.00
CA VAL A 447 -22.17 -16.54 -18.54
C VAL A 447 -23.36 -16.59 -17.59
N VAL A 448 -24.30 -17.49 -17.84
CA VAL A 448 -25.44 -17.71 -16.94
C VAL A 448 -25.01 -18.25 -15.57
N ALA A 449 -24.04 -19.13 -15.53
CA ALA A 449 -23.52 -19.73 -14.29
C ALA A 449 -22.68 -18.80 -13.42
N PHE A 450 -22.35 -17.58 -13.90
CA PHE A 450 -21.58 -16.63 -13.09
C PHE A 450 -22.32 -16.26 -11.81
N PRO A 451 -21.59 -16.14 -10.68
CA PRO A 451 -22.19 -15.79 -9.41
C PRO A 451 -23.04 -14.52 -9.50
N TYR A 452 -24.22 -14.59 -8.95
CA TYR A 452 -25.14 -13.47 -8.78
C TYR A 452 -26.13 -13.78 -7.66
N VAL A 453 -26.45 -12.78 -6.86
CA VAL A 453 -27.50 -12.85 -5.83
C VAL A 453 -28.39 -11.63 -5.98
N GLY A 454 -29.69 -11.84 -6.07
CA GLY A 454 -30.68 -10.79 -6.25
C GLY A 454 -31.94 -11.32 -6.93
N THR A 455 -32.81 -10.41 -7.41
CA THR A 455 -34.02 -10.83 -8.13
C THR A 455 -33.68 -11.31 -9.54
N PHE A 456 -34.54 -12.14 -10.11
CA PHE A 456 -34.37 -12.55 -11.52
C PHE A 456 -34.45 -11.38 -12.48
N ALA A 457 -35.32 -10.39 -12.22
CA ALA A 457 -35.43 -9.21 -13.05
C ALA A 457 -34.13 -8.38 -13.04
N ASP A 458 -33.55 -8.16 -11.85
CA ASP A 458 -32.27 -7.46 -11.70
C ASP A 458 -31.12 -8.23 -12.36
N TYR A 459 -31.13 -9.56 -12.24
CA TYR A 459 -30.16 -10.42 -12.91
C TYR A 459 -30.20 -10.22 -14.43
N MET A 460 -31.38 -10.29 -15.03
CA MET A 460 -31.56 -10.11 -16.48
C MET A 460 -31.11 -8.71 -16.94
N LYS A 461 -31.48 -7.68 -16.17
CA LYS A 461 -31.09 -6.31 -16.45
C LYS A 461 -29.59 -6.12 -16.31
N SER A 462 -29.01 -6.48 -15.17
CA SER A 462 -27.58 -6.23 -14.87
C SER A 462 -26.64 -7.08 -15.73
N ARG A 463 -27.01 -8.31 -16.04
CA ARG A 463 -26.18 -9.24 -16.82
C ARG A 463 -26.29 -9.04 -18.32
N PHE A 464 -27.50 -8.84 -18.83
CA PHE A 464 -27.80 -8.90 -20.27
C PHE A 464 -28.43 -7.63 -20.84
N GLU A 465 -28.66 -6.59 -20.05
CA GLU A 465 -29.38 -5.39 -20.46
C GLU A 465 -30.81 -5.67 -20.97
N ILE A 466 -31.46 -6.70 -20.42
CA ILE A 466 -32.78 -7.11 -20.82
C ILE A 466 -33.78 -6.85 -19.70
N ILE A 467 -34.79 -6.06 -20.03
CA ILE A 467 -35.97 -5.88 -19.17
C ILE A 467 -36.88 -7.08 -19.42
N VAL A 468 -37.17 -7.81 -18.36
CA VAL A 468 -38.09 -8.94 -18.42
C VAL A 468 -39.53 -8.43 -18.60
N THR A 469 -40.27 -9.11 -19.47
CA THR A 469 -41.65 -8.77 -19.81
C THR A 469 -42.62 -9.57 -18.93
N ASP A 470 -43.92 -9.25 -18.99
CA ASP A 470 -44.99 -9.91 -18.20
C ASP A 470 -45.10 -11.43 -18.41
N GLU A 471 -44.54 -11.97 -19.49
CA GLU A 471 -44.49 -13.41 -19.77
C GLU A 471 -43.73 -14.24 -18.70
N THR A 472 -42.90 -13.59 -17.92
CA THR A 472 -42.13 -14.20 -16.81
C THR A 472 -42.42 -13.54 -15.46
N SER A 473 -43.55 -12.85 -15.34
CA SER A 473 -43.94 -12.11 -14.12
C SER A 473 -43.86 -12.92 -12.83
N GLU A 474 -44.13 -14.25 -12.88
CA GLU A 474 -44.01 -15.13 -11.72
C GLU A 474 -42.58 -15.32 -11.21
N TYR A 475 -41.56 -15.02 -12.03
CA TYR A 475 -40.15 -15.16 -11.66
C TYR A 475 -39.45 -13.83 -11.38
N ASN A 476 -40.04 -12.67 -11.76
CA ASN A 476 -39.38 -11.37 -11.72
C ASN A 476 -38.85 -11.01 -10.35
N ASP A 477 -39.66 -11.21 -9.30
CA ASP A 477 -39.30 -10.88 -7.91
C ASP A 477 -38.66 -12.08 -7.19
N ARG A 478 -38.46 -13.20 -7.87
CA ARG A 478 -37.86 -14.38 -7.28
C ARG A 478 -36.40 -14.16 -6.98
N GLN A 479 -36.01 -14.34 -5.72
CA GLN A 479 -34.62 -14.30 -5.30
C GLN A 479 -33.90 -15.53 -5.91
N ILE A 480 -32.77 -15.26 -6.54
CA ILE A 480 -31.91 -16.25 -7.16
C ILE A 480 -30.50 -16.19 -6.59
N ASN A 481 -29.87 -17.34 -6.49
CA ASN A 481 -28.45 -17.51 -6.28
C ASN A 481 -27.88 -18.31 -7.45
N ALA A 482 -27.21 -17.62 -8.39
CA ALA A 482 -26.78 -18.26 -9.63
C ALA A 482 -25.82 -19.45 -9.42
N VAL A 483 -25.10 -19.50 -8.32
CA VAL A 483 -24.19 -20.61 -8.00
C VAL A 483 -24.97 -21.89 -7.66
N GLY A 484 -26.05 -21.76 -6.88
CA GLY A 484 -26.89 -22.93 -6.47
C GLY A 484 -27.99 -23.26 -7.46
N ASP A 485 -28.52 -22.26 -8.17
CA ASP A 485 -29.74 -22.37 -8.98
C ASP A 485 -29.48 -22.37 -10.49
N SER A 486 -28.26 -22.56 -10.94
CA SER A 486 -27.88 -22.41 -12.35
C SER A 486 -28.77 -23.17 -13.33
N LYS A 487 -29.21 -24.41 -12.98
CA LYS A 487 -30.10 -25.21 -13.81
C LYS A 487 -31.51 -24.58 -13.96
N ASN A 488 -32.04 -24.03 -12.87
CA ASN A 488 -33.35 -23.39 -12.90
C ASN A 488 -33.26 -22.04 -13.66
N ILE A 489 -32.19 -21.27 -13.43
CA ILE A 489 -31.96 -20.02 -14.13
C ILE A 489 -31.86 -20.27 -15.64
N LEU A 490 -31.12 -21.27 -16.08
CA LEU A 490 -31.06 -21.68 -17.49
C LEU A 490 -32.43 -21.94 -18.07
N LYS A 491 -33.32 -22.59 -17.31
CA LYS A 491 -34.70 -22.85 -17.74
C LYS A 491 -35.51 -21.54 -17.87
N TRP A 492 -35.41 -20.64 -16.90
CA TRP A 492 -36.17 -19.38 -16.90
C TRP A 492 -35.68 -18.40 -17.95
N ILE A 493 -34.38 -18.39 -18.27
CA ILE A 493 -33.78 -17.52 -19.25
C ILE A 493 -33.93 -17.96 -20.69
N GLN A 494 -34.29 -19.24 -20.93
CA GLN A 494 -34.41 -19.82 -22.26
C GLN A 494 -35.32 -19.02 -23.23
N PRO A 495 -36.47 -18.46 -22.79
CA PRO A 495 -37.31 -17.61 -23.67
C PRO A 495 -36.61 -16.35 -24.14
N TYR A 496 -35.57 -15.88 -23.45
CA TYR A 496 -34.81 -14.67 -23.76
C TYR A 496 -33.52 -14.93 -24.53
N LYS A 497 -33.16 -16.21 -24.79
CA LYS A 497 -31.87 -16.57 -25.38
C LYS A 497 -31.58 -15.82 -26.66
N ASP A 498 -32.53 -15.72 -27.60
CA ASP A 498 -32.32 -15.02 -28.86
C ASP A 498 -32.12 -13.52 -28.66
N LYS A 499 -32.84 -12.90 -27.70
CA LYS A 499 -32.67 -11.50 -27.35
C LYS A 499 -31.28 -11.26 -26.75
N ILE A 500 -30.82 -12.18 -25.86
CA ILE A 500 -29.50 -12.14 -25.25
C ILE A 500 -28.40 -12.26 -26.30
N MET A 501 -28.49 -13.24 -27.19
CA MET A 501 -27.51 -13.42 -28.27
C MET A 501 -27.44 -12.24 -29.23
N LYS A 502 -28.58 -11.61 -29.53
CA LYS A 502 -28.64 -10.39 -30.32
C LYS A 502 -27.98 -9.22 -29.61
N GLN A 503 -28.21 -9.05 -28.32
CA GLN A 503 -27.56 -8.02 -27.49
C GLN A 503 -26.04 -8.27 -27.43
N ALA A 504 -25.58 -9.48 -27.18
CA ALA A 504 -24.18 -9.86 -27.18
C ALA A 504 -23.48 -9.50 -28.49
N LYS A 505 -24.10 -9.82 -29.63
CA LYS A 505 -23.57 -9.47 -30.94
C LYS A 505 -23.45 -7.96 -31.14
N LYS A 506 -24.41 -7.16 -30.62
CA LYS A 506 -24.35 -5.69 -30.65
C LYS A 506 -23.19 -5.17 -29.80
N GLU A 507 -23.07 -5.65 -28.55
CA GLU A 507 -22.00 -5.23 -27.64
C GLU A 507 -20.62 -5.63 -28.17
N ARG A 508 -20.47 -6.84 -28.71
CA ARG A 508 -19.25 -7.28 -29.40
C ARG A 508 -18.84 -6.32 -30.51
N LYS A 509 -19.78 -5.95 -31.38
CA LYS A 509 -19.52 -5.02 -32.51
C LYS A 509 -19.02 -3.67 -31.97
N ASN A 510 -19.70 -3.12 -30.99
CA ASN A 510 -19.36 -1.81 -30.41
C ASN A 510 -17.98 -1.86 -29.73
N TYR A 511 -17.73 -2.91 -28.93
CA TYR A 511 -16.48 -3.02 -28.20
C TYR A 511 -15.27 -3.28 -29.13
N LEU A 512 -15.42 -4.10 -30.16
CA LEU A 512 -14.38 -4.25 -31.19
C LEU A 512 -14.12 -2.93 -31.94
N ALA A 513 -15.15 -2.16 -32.27
CA ALA A 513 -14.97 -0.84 -32.88
C ALA A 513 -14.20 0.09 -31.95
N TYR A 514 -14.52 0.11 -30.66
CA TYR A 514 -13.80 0.87 -29.64
C TYR A 514 -12.33 0.45 -29.54
N LEU A 515 -12.05 -0.85 -29.44
CA LEU A 515 -10.69 -1.38 -29.33
C LEU A 515 -9.81 -1.05 -30.52
N THR A 516 -10.38 -0.91 -31.71
CA THR A 516 -9.65 -0.59 -32.93
C THR A 516 -9.54 0.91 -33.22
N SER A 517 -10.35 1.75 -32.55
CA SER A 517 -10.29 3.22 -32.63
C SER A 517 -9.60 3.81 -31.41
N ASP A 518 -10.32 3.94 -30.31
CA ASP A 518 -9.83 4.60 -29.09
C ASP A 518 -8.91 3.72 -28.25
N GLY A 519 -9.16 2.40 -28.23
CA GLY A 519 -8.24 1.42 -27.61
C GLY A 519 -6.98 1.16 -28.44
N ASP A 520 -7.01 1.55 -29.72
CA ASP A 520 -5.91 1.48 -30.71
C ASP A 520 -5.13 0.15 -30.65
N MET A 521 -5.86 -0.98 -30.66
CA MET A 521 -5.29 -2.32 -30.71
C MET A 521 -5.03 -2.75 -32.15
N LYS A 522 -3.76 -2.73 -32.56
CA LYS A 522 -3.27 -3.14 -33.89
C LYS A 522 -2.53 -4.46 -33.79
N LYS A 523 -2.63 -5.29 -34.81
CA LYS A 523 -1.99 -6.64 -34.82
C LYS A 523 -0.46 -6.61 -34.86
N GLU A 524 0.10 -5.50 -35.26
CA GLU A 524 1.54 -5.31 -35.44
C GLU A 524 2.27 -4.95 -34.13
N LEU A 525 1.53 -4.58 -33.08
CA LEU A 525 2.09 -4.18 -31.78
C LEU A 525 2.04 -5.32 -30.77
N SER A 526 3.03 -5.33 -29.87
CA SER A 526 3.06 -6.17 -28.68
C SER A 526 2.37 -5.45 -27.51
N TYR A 527 1.49 -6.17 -26.80
CA TYR A 527 0.67 -5.59 -25.73
C TYR A 527 0.97 -6.21 -24.37
N GLY A 528 1.13 -5.34 -23.37
CA GLY A 528 1.07 -5.70 -21.96
C GLY A 528 -0.28 -5.33 -21.34
N THR A 529 -0.85 -6.19 -20.50
CA THR A 529 -2.04 -5.87 -19.71
C THR A 529 -1.64 -5.68 -18.26
N VAL A 530 -2.15 -4.62 -17.62
CA VAL A 530 -1.84 -4.27 -16.22
C VAL A 530 -3.10 -4.41 -15.38
N ASP A 531 -3.01 -5.23 -14.32
CA ASP A 531 -4.14 -5.56 -13.44
C ASP A 531 -3.62 -5.88 -12.02
N LEU A 532 -4.46 -5.83 -11.00
CA LEU A 532 -4.07 -6.31 -9.68
C LEU A 532 -3.84 -7.84 -9.65
N GLY A 533 -4.62 -8.60 -10.34
CA GLY A 533 -4.52 -10.07 -10.43
C GLY A 533 -5.90 -10.69 -10.59
N TYR A 534 -6.10 -11.94 -10.53
CA TYR A 534 -5.40 -13.15 -10.06
C TYR A 534 -5.05 -14.13 -11.18
N TYR A 535 -6.10 -14.51 -11.96
CA TYR A 535 -6.10 -15.64 -12.89
C TYR A 535 -6.02 -15.20 -14.36
N GLY A 536 -5.91 -13.89 -14.64
CA GLY A 536 -5.84 -13.35 -15.98
C GLY A 536 -7.11 -13.53 -16.82
N THR A 537 -8.28 -13.59 -16.18
CA THR A 537 -9.55 -13.83 -16.87
C THR A 537 -9.86 -12.77 -17.91
N ASN A 538 -9.72 -11.48 -17.57
CA ASN A 538 -9.95 -10.36 -18.51
C ASN A 538 -8.96 -10.43 -19.68
N GLN A 539 -7.70 -10.75 -19.41
CA GLN A 539 -6.65 -10.93 -20.40
C GLN A 539 -7.01 -12.04 -21.39
N TYR A 540 -7.41 -13.22 -20.88
CA TYR A 540 -7.79 -14.35 -21.72
C TYR A 540 -8.92 -14.00 -22.68
N TYR A 541 -9.99 -13.40 -22.18
CA TYR A 541 -11.14 -13.05 -23.02
C TYR A 541 -10.85 -11.90 -23.98
N LEU A 542 -9.98 -10.95 -23.61
CA LEU A 542 -9.51 -9.91 -24.53
C LEU A 542 -8.73 -10.53 -25.69
N GLN A 543 -7.83 -11.47 -25.43
CA GLN A 543 -7.13 -12.24 -26.46
C GLN A 543 -8.10 -13.02 -27.36
N ARG A 544 -9.10 -13.66 -26.75
CA ARG A 544 -10.13 -14.40 -27.51
C ARG A 544 -10.99 -13.47 -28.38
N LEU A 545 -11.30 -12.27 -27.92
CA LEU A 545 -12.10 -11.30 -28.65
C LEU A 545 -11.35 -10.71 -29.83
N THR A 546 -10.10 -10.35 -29.63
CA THR A 546 -9.27 -9.60 -30.60
C THR A 546 -8.42 -10.51 -31.51
N GLY A 547 -8.11 -11.72 -31.02
CA GLY A 547 -7.11 -12.58 -31.66
C GLY A 547 -5.66 -12.12 -31.44
N ILE A 548 -5.42 -11.14 -30.58
CA ILE A 548 -4.10 -10.56 -30.27
C ILE A 548 -3.60 -11.17 -28.95
N LYS A 549 -2.40 -11.73 -28.96
CA LYS A 549 -1.74 -12.23 -27.74
C LYS A 549 -1.23 -11.05 -26.92
N THR A 550 -1.33 -11.16 -25.59
CA THR A 550 -0.88 -10.14 -24.64
C THR A 550 -0.07 -10.77 -23.52
N LYS A 551 0.75 -9.99 -22.81
CA LYS A 551 1.45 -10.41 -21.62
C LYS A 551 0.89 -9.67 -20.40
N GLY A 552 0.49 -10.40 -19.35
CA GLY A 552 -0.06 -9.82 -18.12
C GLY A 552 1.03 -9.41 -17.15
N TYR A 553 0.86 -8.24 -16.53
CA TYR A 553 1.66 -7.71 -15.43
C TYR A 553 0.75 -7.41 -14.25
N CYS A 554 0.92 -8.13 -13.15
CA CYS A 554 0.02 -8.08 -12.02
C CYS A 554 0.77 -7.84 -10.71
N PHE A 555 0.07 -7.36 -9.68
CA PHE A 555 0.62 -7.40 -8.33
C PHE A 555 0.85 -8.84 -7.89
N TYR A 556 -0.13 -9.71 -8.17
CA TYR A 556 -0.04 -11.14 -7.88
C TYR A 556 -0.65 -11.95 -9.03
N ALA A 557 0.10 -12.96 -9.47
CA ALA A 557 -0.30 -13.90 -10.51
C ALA A 557 -0.44 -15.31 -9.91
N CYS A 558 -1.65 -15.87 -9.95
CA CYS A 558 -1.93 -17.21 -9.47
C CYS A 558 -1.99 -18.20 -10.62
N LEU A 559 -1.02 -19.11 -10.65
CA LEU A 559 -0.90 -20.16 -11.65
C LEU A 559 -1.52 -21.48 -11.15
N SER A 560 -2.68 -21.38 -10.49
CA SER A 560 -3.42 -22.54 -9.99
C SER A 560 -3.74 -23.54 -11.12
N LYS A 561 -3.67 -24.83 -10.80
CA LYS A 561 -4.10 -25.89 -11.73
C LYS A 561 -5.59 -25.81 -12.07
N ASP A 562 -6.38 -25.17 -11.19
CA ASP A 562 -7.79 -24.90 -11.41
C ASP A 562 -8.04 -23.70 -12.33
N ASN A 563 -6.99 -22.94 -12.68
CA ASN A 563 -7.08 -21.88 -13.65
C ASN A 563 -7.11 -22.46 -15.08
N VAL A 564 -8.30 -22.55 -15.63
CA VAL A 564 -8.54 -23.09 -16.97
C VAL A 564 -7.85 -22.30 -18.09
N TYR A 565 -7.37 -21.11 -17.82
CA TYR A 565 -6.74 -20.20 -18.81
C TYR A 565 -5.20 -20.26 -18.80
N ILE A 566 -4.60 -20.92 -17.80
CA ILE A 566 -3.15 -20.86 -17.53
C ILE A 566 -2.27 -21.21 -18.72
N ASN A 567 -2.72 -22.13 -19.58
CA ASN A 567 -1.98 -22.57 -20.76
C ASN A 567 -2.17 -21.64 -21.98
N GLU A 568 -3.08 -20.68 -21.89
CA GLU A 568 -3.45 -19.80 -23.01
C GLU A 568 -3.03 -18.36 -22.81
N ILE A 569 -2.59 -17.99 -21.59
CA ILE A 569 -2.11 -16.65 -21.25
C ILE A 569 -0.69 -16.69 -20.74
N SER A 570 0.02 -15.59 -20.96
CA SER A 570 1.33 -15.31 -20.36
C SER A 570 1.14 -14.17 -19.36
N MET A 571 1.50 -14.38 -18.08
CA MET A 571 1.43 -13.34 -17.07
C MET A 571 2.60 -13.44 -16.11
N ASP A 572 2.93 -12.34 -15.47
CA ASP A 572 3.96 -12.22 -14.44
C ASP A 572 3.40 -11.41 -13.25
N GLY A 573 3.88 -11.71 -12.05
CA GLY A 573 3.44 -11.03 -10.84
C GLY A 573 4.61 -10.41 -10.10
N CYS A 574 4.45 -9.15 -9.67
CA CYS A 574 5.50 -8.42 -8.97
C CYS A 574 5.76 -9.00 -7.57
N PHE A 575 4.71 -9.13 -6.75
CA PHE A 575 4.81 -9.56 -5.36
C PHE A 575 4.48 -11.03 -5.12
N GLN A 576 3.85 -11.68 -6.07
CA GLN A 576 3.56 -13.11 -6.01
C GLN A 576 3.41 -13.67 -7.43
N TYR A 577 4.06 -14.81 -7.64
CA TYR A 577 3.98 -15.58 -8.86
C TYR A 577 4.11 -17.06 -8.51
N GLY A 578 3.12 -17.87 -8.83
CA GLY A 578 3.14 -19.30 -8.55
C GLY A 578 1.76 -19.90 -8.31
N ASP A 579 1.74 -21.13 -7.81
CA ASP A 579 0.55 -21.90 -7.54
C ASP A 579 -0.23 -21.42 -6.28
N ASP A 580 -1.29 -22.15 -5.93
CA ASP A 580 -2.13 -21.81 -4.78
C ASP A 580 -1.35 -21.83 -3.46
N TYR A 581 -0.36 -22.71 -3.31
CA TYR A 581 0.47 -22.76 -2.10
C TYR A 581 1.29 -21.48 -1.93
N MET A 582 1.89 -20.98 -3.01
CA MET A 582 2.62 -19.72 -3.00
C MET A 582 1.67 -18.54 -2.76
N ALA A 583 0.48 -18.58 -3.38
CA ALA A 583 -0.53 -17.55 -3.18
C ALA A 583 -1.01 -17.45 -1.73
N GLU A 584 -1.27 -18.57 -1.06
CA GLU A 584 -1.73 -18.57 0.34
C GLU A 584 -0.70 -17.97 1.31
N LYS A 585 0.58 -18.08 1.01
CA LYS A 585 1.67 -17.53 1.83
C LYS A 585 1.96 -16.07 1.54
N SER A 586 1.68 -15.59 0.34
CA SER A 586 1.98 -14.23 -0.10
C SER A 586 1.23 -13.18 0.74
N PHE A 587 1.92 -12.12 1.14
CA PHE A 587 1.30 -10.97 1.76
C PHE A 587 0.31 -10.28 0.81
N ALA A 588 0.65 -10.17 -0.46
CA ALA A 588 -0.18 -9.54 -1.47
C ALA A 588 -1.54 -10.25 -1.59
N ARG A 589 -1.56 -11.59 -1.51
CA ARG A 589 -2.80 -12.37 -1.51
C ARG A 589 -3.58 -12.21 -0.20
N LYS A 590 -2.90 -12.21 0.94
CA LYS A 590 -3.54 -12.02 2.26
C LYS A 590 -4.13 -10.62 2.43
N LYS A 591 -3.57 -9.63 1.79
CA LYS A 591 -3.97 -8.21 1.88
C LYS A 591 -4.60 -7.67 0.59
N ASN A 592 -4.94 -8.53 -0.38
CA ASN A 592 -5.43 -8.10 -1.68
C ASN A 592 -6.64 -7.16 -1.61
N MET A 593 -7.63 -7.47 -0.79
CA MET A 593 -8.81 -6.62 -0.63
C MET A 593 -8.44 -5.25 -0.04
N TYR A 594 -7.45 -5.23 0.85
CA TYR A 594 -6.94 -4.00 1.43
C TYR A 594 -6.25 -3.14 0.37
N ILE A 595 -5.43 -3.76 -0.48
CA ILE A 595 -4.74 -3.10 -1.59
C ILE A 595 -5.77 -2.59 -2.61
N GLU A 596 -6.70 -3.45 -3.03
CA GLU A 596 -7.75 -3.16 -4.02
C GLU A 596 -8.65 -1.98 -3.63
N THR A 597 -8.86 -1.75 -2.32
CA THR A 597 -9.74 -0.68 -1.83
C THR A 597 -9.35 0.70 -2.33
N PHE A 598 -8.06 1.02 -2.34
CA PHE A 598 -7.55 2.34 -2.73
C PHE A 598 -7.07 2.40 -4.18
N ILE A 599 -6.86 1.24 -4.83
CA ILE A 599 -6.50 1.15 -6.25
C ILE A 599 -7.78 0.90 -7.05
N THR A 600 -8.57 1.94 -7.28
CA THR A 600 -9.88 1.86 -7.94
C THR A 600 -10.16 3.13 -8.78
N ALA A 601 -11.35 3.23 -9.35
CA ALA A 601 -11.77 4.32 -10.23
C ALA A 601 -12.96 5.11 -9.64
N PRO A 602 -13.19 6.36 -10.09
CA PRO A 602 -14.36 7.15 -9.70
C PRO A 602 -15.68 6.61 -10.27
N HIS A 603 -15.61 5.67 -11.18
CA HIS A 603 -16.76 5.01 -11.78
C HIS A 603 -16.88 3.55 -11.29
N GLY A 604 -18.10 3.03 -11.30
CA GLY A 604 -18.35 1.63 -10.96
C GLY A 604 -18.07 0.67 -12.13
N MET A 605 -18.61 -0.53 -12.03
CA MET A 605 -18.41 -1.58 -13.05
C MET A 605 -18.86 -1.12 -14.44
N ILE A 606 -18.00 -1.29 -15.44
CA ILE A 606 -18.32 -1.02 -16.84
C ILE A 606 -19.32 -2.07 -17.34
N ARG A 607 -20.45 -1.62 -17.82
CA ARG A 607 -21.51 -2.49 -18.36
C ARG A 607 -21.26 -2.81 -19.82
N TYR A 608 -21.13 -1.80 -20.66
CA TYR A 608 -20.87 -1.95 -22.09
C TYR A 608 -20.32 -0.66 -22.69
N ILE A 609 -19.83 -0.74 -23.91
CA ILE A 609 -19.50 0.41 -24.75
C ILE A 609 -20.66 0.60 -25.73
N ASP A 610 -21.17 1.82 -25.85
CA ASP A 610 -22.27 2.12 -26.76
C ASP A 610 -21.81 2.23 -28.23
N ASN A 611 -22.70 2.57 -29.13
CA ASN A 611 -22.39 2.69 -30.55
C ASN A 611 -21.65 3.96 -30.95
N GLN A 612 -21.43 4.89 -29.99
CA GLN A 612 -20.62 6.09 -30.14
C GLN A 612 -19.23 5.95 -29.52
N GLY A 613 -18.91 4.78 -28.97
CA GLY A 613 -17.65 4.52 -28.24
C GLY A 613 -17.71 4.93 -26.76
N LYS A 614 -18.86 5.40 -26.25
CA LYS A 614 -19.00 5.88 -24.89
C LYS A 614 -19.10 4.72 -23.90
N MET A 615 -18.35 4.82 -22.81
CA MET A 615 -18.36 3.87 -21.71
C MET A 615 -19.62 4.04 -20.84
N ILE A 616 -20.39 2.98 -20.68
CA ILE A 616 -21.58 2.96 -19.83
C ILE A 616 -21.26 2.16 -18.56
N CYS A 617 -21.31 2.83 -17.42
CA CYS A 617 -20.99 2.28 -16.11
C CYS A 617 -22.21 2.12 -15.23
N LYS A 618 -22.11 1.22 -14.25
CA LYS A 618 -22.98 1.15 -13.10
C LYS A 618 -22.35 1.92 -11.97
N LEU A 619 -23.11 2.69 -11.20
CA LEU A 619 -22.64 3.15 -9.91
C LEU A 619 -22.83 2.05 -8.88
N ASP A 620 -21.75 1.70 -8.21
CA ASP A 620 -21.73 0.66 -7.19
C ASP A 620 -21.93 1.24 -5.78
N GLY A 621 -22.38 2.50 -5.70
CA GLY A 621 -22.80 3.13 -4.45
C GLY A 621 -21.65 3.82 -3.72
N LYS A 622 -21.40 3.41 -2.47
CA LYS A 622 -20.52 4.13 -1.52
C LYS A 622 -19.04 4.15 -1.89
N SER A 623 -18.56 3.26 -2.72
CA SER A 623 -17.16 3.30 -3.18
C SER A 623 -16.86 4.58 -3.95
N GLN A 624 -17.82 5.07 -4.74
CA GLN A 624 -17.70 6.35 -5.46
C GLN A 624 -18.01 7.55 -4.55
N GLU A 625 -18.87 7.40 -3.55
CA GLU A 625 -19.13 8.46 -2.56
C GLU A 625 -17.88 8.85 -1.78
N TYR A 626 -16.99 7.89 -1.51
CA TYR A 626 -15.73 8.10 -0.76
C TYR A 626 -14.50 8.16 -1.68
N PHE A 627 -14.69 8.46 -2.95
CA PHE A 627 -13.59 8.48 -3.90
C PHE A 627 -12.56 9.57 -3.61
N ASP A 628 -12.98 10.71 -3.06
CA ASP A 628 -12.11 11.81 -2.63
C ASP A 628 -11.07 11.37 -1.57
N ILE A 629 -11.44 10.46 -0.67
CA ILE A 629 -10.50 9.88 0.30
C ILE A 629 -9.44 9.03 -0.44
N LYS A 630 -9.88 8.23 -1.40
CA LYS A 630 -8.99 7.37 -2.21
C LYS A 630 -8.03 8.21 -3.06
N GLU A 631 -8.53 9.30 -3.63
CA GLU A 631 -7.70 10.24 -4.40
C GLU A 631 -6.62 10.89 -3.51
N LYS A 632 -6.96 11.33 -2.30
CA LYS A 632 -5.97 11.86 -1.35
C LYS A 632 -4.94 10.82 -0.93
N VAL A 633 -5.35 9.56 -0.70
CA VAL A 633 -4.42 8.46 -0.45
C VAL A 633 -3.48 8.28 -1.65
N ASN A 634 -4.01 8.31 -2.86
CA ASN A 634 -3.18 8.22 -4.07
C ASN A 634 -2.22 9.40 -4.22
N CYS A 635 -2.65 10.62 -3.95
CA CYS A 635 -1.76 11.79 -3.96
C CYS A 635 -0.55 11.59 -3.04
N GLY A 636 -0.78 11.15 -1.82
CA GLY A 636 0.33 10.85 -0.90
C GLY A 636 1.25 9.74 -1.41
N ALA A 637 0.70 8.71 -2.05
CA ALA A 637 1.50 7.64 -2.64
C ALA A 637 2.38 8.14 -3.81
N VAL A 638 1.83 9.00 -4.66
CA VAL A 638 2.54 9.65 -5.76
C VAL A 638 3.71 10.49 -5.25
N ASP A 639 3.51 11.28 -4.20
CA ASP A 639 4.56 12.08 -3.56
C ASP A 639 5.71 11.18 -3.05
N PHE A 640 5.39 10.06 -2.42
CA PHE A 640 6.40 9.09 -1.98
C PHE A 640 7.20 8.53 -3.16
N ILE A 641 6.53 8.13 -4.23
CA ILE A 641 7.18 7.57 -5.43
C ILE A 641 8.14 8.59 -6.04
N ALA A 642 7.72 9.85 -6.15
CA ALA A 642 8.55 10.92 -6.67
C ALA A 642 9.78 11.16 -5.78
N ASP A 643 9.61 11.24 -4.47
CA ASP A 643 10.71 11.38 -3.51
C ASP A 643 11.71 10.22 -3.60
N TYR A 644 11.22 8.99 -3.70
CA TYR A 644 12.05 7.80 -3.83
C TYR A 644 12.86 7.79 -5.13
N ILE A 645 12.20 8.06 -6.26
CA ILE A 645 12.88 8.10 -7.57
C ILE A 645 13.93 9.23 -7.58
N ASN A 646 13.64 10.40 -7.06
CA ASN A 646 14.58 11.51 -7.01
C ASN A 646 15.87 11.16 -6.25
N ILE A 647 15.77 10.37 -5.17
CA ILE A 647 16.94 9.93 -4.40
C ILE A 647 17.71 8.81 -5.15
N TYR A 648 17.00 7.87 -5.77
CA TYR A 648 17.57 6.61 -6.24
C TYR A 648 17.70 6.50 -7.77
N LYS A 649 17.23 7.49 -8.53
CA LYS A 649 17.17 7.49 -10.01
C LYS A 649 18.47 7.05 -10.66
N ALA A 650 19.61 7.59 -10.24
CA ALA A 650 20.91 7.28 -10.85
C ALA A 650 21.23 5.78 -10.80
N VAL A 651 20.87 5.13 -9.71
CA VAL A 651 21.05 3.68 -9.53
C VAL A 651 20.02 2.89 -10.33
N LEU A 652 18.76 3.30 -10.29
CA LEU A 652 17.67 2.63 -11.01
C LEU A 652 17.92 2.57 -12.52
N VAL A 653 18.34 3.67 -13.13
CA VAL A 653 18.56 3.76 -14.58
C VAL A 653 19.66 2.81 -15.05
N VAL A 654 20.70 2.63 -14.24
CA VAL A 654 21.86 1.79 -14.63
C VAL A 654 21.63 0.33 -14.26
N ASN A 655 21.00 0.05 -13.14
CA ASN A 655 20.85 -1.28 -12.57
C ASN A 655 19.44 -1.87 -12.77
N ASN A 656 18.78 -1.52 -13.87
CA ASN A 656 17.39 -1.92 -14.14
C ASN A 656 17.16 -3.45 -14.10
N ASN A 657 18.10 -4.24 -14.63
CA ASN A 657 18.01 -5.71 -14.59
C ASN A 657 18.21 -6.27 -13.17
N GLU A 658 19.05 -5.63 -12.36
CA GLU A 658 19.25 -6.00 -10.95
C GLU A 658 18.00 -5.69 -10.14
N TYR A 659 17.33 -4.59 -10.44
CA TYR A 659 16.05 -4.25 -9.79
C TYR A 659 14.95 -5.29 -10.10
N ILE A 660 14.81 -5.69 -11.36
CA ILE A 660 13.87 -6.76 -11.75
C ILE A 660 14.21 -8.06 -11.00
N LYS A 661 15.50 -8.41 -10.92
CA LYS A 661 15.95 -9.59 -10.19
C LYS A 661 15.67 -9.48 -8.69
N LEU A 662 15.92 -8.33 -8.07
CA LEU A 662 15.61 -8.07 -6.67
C LEU A 662 14.13 -8.34 -6.36
N MET A 663 13.22 -7.86 -7.21
CA MET A 663 11.79 -8.10 -7.03
C MET A 663 11.42 -9.58 -7.23
N GLN A 664 12.10 -10.28 -8.13
CA GLN A 664 11.93 -11.72 -8.31
C GLN A 664 12.42 -12.50 -7.09
N ASP A 665 13.61 -12.20 -6.58
CA ASP A 665 14.18 -12.86 -5.40
C ASP A 665 13.28 -12.65 -4.16
N ARG A 666 12.73 -11.43 -3.99
CA ARG A 666 11.79 -11.10 -2.89
C ARG A 666 10.52 -11.94 -2.93
N ARG A 667 9.86 -12.03 -4.09
CA ARG A 667 8.62 -12.82 -4.22
C ARG A 667 8.85 -14.32 -4.03
N GLU A 668 10.04 -14.83 -4.38
CA GLU A 668 10.40 -16.23 -4.22
C GLU A 668 10.80 -16.59 -2.78
N SER A 669 11.37 -15.66 -2.03
CA SER A 669 11.78 -15.88 -0.64
C SER A 669 10.59 -16.09 0.31
N LEU A 670 9.40 -15.55 -0.03
CA LEU A 670 8.19 -15.51 0.83
C LEU A 670 8.41 -14.83 2.20
N GLU A 671 9.59 -14.28 2.43
CA GLU A 671 10.04 -13.68 3.69
C GLU A 671 10.07 -12.16 3.64
N ASP A 672 9.55 -11.54 2.57
CA ASP A 672 9.45 -10.08 2.49
C ASP A 672 8.35 -9.58 3.44
N ASN A 673 8.75 -9.32 4.67
CA ASN A 673 7.86 -8.85 5.72
C ASN A 673 7.70 -7.32 5.72
N LEU A 674 8.57 -6.55 5.04
CA LEU A 674 8.52 -5.09 5.11
C LEU A 674 7.13 -4.54 4.74
N PHE A 675 6.62 -4.91 3.56
CA PHE A 675 5.29 -4.45 3.12
C PHE A 675 4.15 -5.04 3.94
N TYR A 676 4.27 -6.31 4.36
CA TYR A 676 3.30 -6.93 5.23
C TYR A 676 3.22 -6.21 6.58
N ASN A 677 4.36 -5.88 7.18
CA ASN A 677 4.44 -5.18 8.45
C ASN A 677 4.03 -3.70 8.31
N MET A 678 4.33 -3.05 7.18
CA MET A 678 3.80 -1.72 6.86
C MET A 678 2.27 -1.73 6.83
N LEU A 679 1.68 -2.64 6.07
CA LEU A 679 0.22 -2.79 5.98
C LEU A 679 -0.43 -3.20 7.31
N ASN A 680 0.25 -4.00 8.16
CA ASN A 680 -0.25 -4.40 9.46
C ASN A 680 0.01 -3.37 10.56
N GLY A 681 1.22 -2.83 10.62
CA GLY A 681 1.65 -1.93 11.68
C GLY A 681 0.95 -0.58 11.65
N MET A 682 0.61 -0.12 10.45
CA MET A 682 0.01 1.18 10.18
C MET A 682 -1.53 1.17 10.11
N CYS A 683 -2.18 0.19 10.76
CA CYS A 683 -3.65 0.08 10.75
C CYS A 683 -4.37 1.02 11.75
N ASN A 684 -3.66 1.89 12.47
CA ASN A 684 -4.31 2.89 13.31
C ASN A 684 -4.61 4.13 12.45
N VAL A 685 -5.80 4.19 11.92
CA VAL A 685 -6.27 5.26 11.05
C VAL A 685 -7.48 5.94 11.65
N SER A 686 -7.69 7.20 11.31
CA SER A 686 -8.88 7.96 11.70
C SER A 686 -10.15 7.32 11.14
N LYS A 687 -11.31 7.71 11.71
CA LYS A 687 -12.61 7.27 11.23
C LYS A 687 -12.81 7.63 9.75
N ASP A 688 -12.37 8.80 9.33
CA ASP A 688 -12.53 9.31 7.97
C ASP A 688 -11.76 8.44 6.95
N ILE A 689 -10.53 8.04 7.27
CA ILE A 689 -9.78 7.10 6.43
C ILE A 689 -10.47 5.74 6.38
N LEU A 690 -11.01 5.26 7.53
CA LEU A 690 -11.77 4.00 7.58
C LEU A 690 -13.00 4.01 6.66
N GLU A 691 -13.61 5.16 6.42
CA GLU A 691 -14.71 5.30 5.47
C GLU A 691 -14.26 5.02 4.04
N GLY A 692 -13.03 5.36 3.68
CA GLY A 692 -12.43 5.02 2.38
C GLY A 692 -12.25 3.51 2.13
N PHE A 693 -12.19 2.69 3.19
CA PHE A 693 -12.14 1.22 3.08
C PHE A 693 -13.50 0.61 2.71
N TYR A 694 -14.13 1.13 1.67
CA TYR A 694 -15.38 0.58 1.15
C TYR A 694 -15.10 -0.28 -0.10
N PHE A 695 -15.57 -1.51 -0.06
CA PHE A 695 -15.47 -2.45 -1.19
C PHE A 695 -16.76 -2.43 -2.00
N ASP A 696 -16.62 -2.35 -3.31
CA ASP A 696 -17.75 -2.49 -4.21
C ASP A 696 -18.34 -3.90 -4.11
N ASN A 697 -19.64 -3.96 -3.86
CA ASN A 697 -20.35 -5.21 -3.86
C ASN A 697 -20.97 -5.40 -5.24
N ASP A 698 -20.26 -6.02 -6.16
CA ASP A 698 -20.69 -6.30 -7.54
C ASP A 698 -22.01 -7.11 -7.64
N PHE A 699 -22.56 -7.50 -6.49
CA PHE A 699 -23.69 -8.41 -6.38
C PHE A 699 -25.02 -7.77 -5.95
N VAL A 700 -25.03 -6.49 -5.58
CA VAL A 700 -26.25 -5.78 -5.15
C VAL A 700 -26.58 -4.65 -6.10
N GLY A 701 -27.84 -4.57 -6.55
CA GLY A 701 -28.30 -3.59 -7.54
C GLY A 701 -28.04 -2.12 -7.16
N GLY A 702 -27.30 -1.38 -8.00
CA GLY A 702 -27.01 0.06 -7.89
C GLY A 702 -27.72 0.90 -8.95
N LYS A 703 -27.68 2.24 -8.81
CA LYS A 703 -28.23 3.19 -9.80
C LYS A 703 -27.32 3.33 -11.00
N GLU A 704 -27.91 3.48 -12.19
CA GLU A 704 -27.19 3.78 -13.43
C GLU A 704 -26.82 5.26 -13.49
N ILE A 705 -25.56 5.56 -13.82
CA ILE A 705 -25.12 6.90 -14.23
C ILE A 705 -24.32 6.80 -15.52
N GLN A 706 -24.49 7.81 -16.37
CA GLN A 706 -23.72 8.01 -17.57
C GLN A 706 -22.62 9.04 -17.23
N LEU A 707 -21.36 8.60 -17.26
CA LEU A 707 -20.21 9.50 -17.07
C LEU A 707 -19.60 9.83 -18.44
N GLU A 708 -19.37 11.12 -18.67
CA GLU A 708 -18.49 11.60 -19.73
C GLU A 708 -17.07 11.66 -19.11
N ILE A 709 -16.18 10.78 -19.56
CA ILE A 709 -14.77 10.79 -19.21
C ILE A 709 -13.99 11.22 -20.43
#